data_16bc1ed7bed42a83f7955bf2f8bf121d
#
_entry.id   16bc1ed7bed42a83f7955bf2f8bf121d
#
_cell.length_a   1.000
_cell.length_b   1.000
_cell.length_c   1.000
_cell.angle_alpha   90.00
_cell.angle_beta   90.00
_cell.angle_gamma   90.00
#
_symmetry.space_group_name_H-M   'P 1'
#
loop_
_entity.id
_entity.type
_entity.pdbx_description
1 polymer ?
#
loop_
_entity_poly.entity_id
_entity_poly.type
_entity_poly.pdbx_seq_one_letter_code
_entity_poly.pdbx_strand_id
1 'polypeptide(L)'
;MSSPSLSHRRLLAVLLVLSIIATGCYRYETRQFDITIPEQAESSIVVSRNGSLITTLVAPENRTSARRLDEIPELVRNAVLAIEDERFYEHDGFDLRAIIRAARSNLETGGISQGGSTITQQYVKLAIIENVEQTASRKLEELWYATRLEDEYGKDFILLQYLNTVYFGHGAYGIKAAALSYFNKDVSQLGVAEAAMLAGLLKAPSRYDPFRDYAAGLRRSHLVLDRMLANDLLTAEEHAEAMASPPQLEQYEPRLETEYPAGHFVEEVRRWFLDNLAFGASRSIREMLLYEGGLRIETTIDLNLQTAAEQSVENHLPANQGHPDAAVVVMDPQNGHVLVMVGGRDFFADDEDAKVNLTVGNGRQAGSSFKPIGLAAALESGWEPTAFYPAPTMIEFFIPGADVDNRVWRVSGGVNGHDALEPRFEKGLTALFQFMVREGHLDAPADHVEVIAYRDEPEDDPEYIGVRLAEWSNNRRWEYGRGELFDYRVAMLEDVPGWSWEPPEDQVLVPAPEPPTVDLIRATRRSYNSVFAQLSMQMGAQRVVSMARRLGMRSPIQPVNSNVLGTSDVTLIDMAAAYSTFANRGVRIPPAMVTRVSRTDGTTLWSWEREQERALDARTTDQLTWILEGTITEGTGHRARLDRPAAGKTGTTQNYADALFVGYTPQRTAAVWVGFPEGQIPMVPPTTDRKVYGGTYPALIWKDVMSAAHASLSVLSFMAPPPSSTTTTTRPPAQALPTPELVGLTLENAQALLEEAGEGVQIRTVVEVEASGTEPGLILAQSPAVGTSLLRGGSMLVEVAVE
;
A
#
# COMPACT_ATOMS: atom_id res chain seq x y z
N MET A 1 20.78 -55.51 -27.22
CA MET A 1 20.56 -54.92 -25.87
C MET A 1 19.05 -54.79 -25.66
N SER A 2 18.49 -55.74 -24.89
CA SER A 2 17.05 -55.80 -24.64
C SER A 2 16.63 -54.68 -23.68
N SER A 3 15.65 -53.89 -24.08
CA SER A 3 15.03 -52.86 -23.21
C SER A 3 14.43 -53.48 -21.98
N PRO A 4 14.64 -52.92 -20.76
CA PRO A 4 14.08 -53.46 -19.54
C PRO A 4 12.54 -53.42 -19.60
N SER A 5 11.92 -54.52 -19.18
CA SER A 5 10.49 -54.70 -19.17
C SER A 5 9.80 -53.62 -18.32
N LEU A 6 8.54 -53.29 -18.62
CA LEU A 6 7.75 -52.26 -17.90
C LEU A 6 7.74 -52.44 -16.37
N SER A 7 7.88 -53.70 -15.88
CA SER A 7 7.94 -54.07 -14.45
C SER A 7 9.26 -53.56 -13.78
N HIS A 8 10.40 -53.61 -14.48
CA HIS A 8 11.68 -53.13 -13.95
C HIS A 8 11.77 -51.61 -13.87
N ARG A 9 11.15 -50.91 -14.83
CA ARG A 9 11.07 -49.46 -14.81
C ARG A 9 10.16 -48.93 -13.65
N ARG A 10 9.10 -49.68 -13.32
CA ARG A 10 8.23 -49.41 -12.19
C ARG A 10 8.89 -49.67 -10.85
N LEU A 11 9.68 -50.75 -10.73
CA LEU A 11 10.45 -51.05 -9.52
C LEU A 11 11.56 -50.04 -9.29
N LEU A 12 12.26 -49.59 -10.36
CA LEU A 12 13.27 -48.53 -10.29
C LEU A 12 12.67 -47.17 -9.88
N ALA A 13 11.48 -46.82 -10.35
CA ALA A 13 10.80 -45.60 -9.95
C ALA A 13 10.39 -45.65 -8.46
N VAL A 14 9.91 -46.77 -7.96
CA VAL A 14 9.57 -46.95 -6.53
C VAL A 14 10.84 -46.88 -5.65
N LEU A 15 11.92 -47.52 -6.07
CA LEU A 15 13.23 -47.50 -5.38
C LEU A 15 13.87 -46.10 -5.41
N LEU A 16 13.67 -45.35 -6.50
CA LEU A 16 14.14 -43.96 -6.59
C LEU A 16 13.36 -43.03 -5.64
N VAL A 17 12.04 -43.23 -5.57
CA VAL A 17 11.21 -42.48 -4.60
C VAL A 17 11.57 -42.82 -3.17
N LEU A 18 11.79 -44.10 -2.85
CA LEU A 18 12.24 -44.54 -1.51
C LEU A 18 13.66 -44.05 -1.18
N SER A 19 14.55 -43.97 -2.16
CA SER A 19 15.92 -43.41 -1.99
C SER A 19 15.89 -41.90 -1.75
N ILE A 20 14.99 -41.16 -2.44
CA ILE A 20 14.81 -39.72 -2.25
C ILE A 20 14.20 -39.43 -0.86
N ILE A 21 13.29 -40.27 -0.39
CA ILE A 21 12.71 -40.20 0.96
C ILE A 21 13.82 -40.43 2.01
N ALA A 22 14.66 -41.43 1.82
CA ALA A 22 15.72 -41.77 2.76
C ALA A 22 16.86 -40.74 2.82
N THR A 23 17.16 -40.03 1.71
CA THR A 23 18.19 -38.97 1.67
C THR A 23 17.69 -37.57 2.01
N GLY A 24 16.40 -37.32 1.87
CA GLY A 24 15.74 -36.04 2.24
C GLY A 24 15.66 -35.79 3.76
N CYS A 25 15.72 -36.85 4.57
CA CYS A 25 15.55 -36.76 6.04
C CYS A 25 16.75 -36.14 6.78
N TYR A 26 17.86 -35.72 6.12
CA TYR A 26 19.09 -35.35 6.82
C TYR A 26 19.38 -33.85 6.90
N ARG A 27 18.46 -32.96 6.55
CA ARG A 27 18.77 -31.51 6.48
C ARG A 27 17.69 -30.53 6.93
N TYR A 28 16.89 -30.82 7.95
CA TYR A 28 16.04 -29.79 8.55
C TYR A 28 16.28 -29.67 10.06
N GLU A 29 16.72 -28.48 10.49
CA GLU A 29 16.80 -28.08 11.89
C GLU A 29 15.39 -28.09 12.48
N THR A 30 15.23 -28.78 13.60
CA THR A 30 14.00 -28.92 14.34
C THR A 30 13.63 -27.58 14.97
N ARG A 31 12.59 -26.89 14.47
CA ARG A 31 11.89 -25.88 15.25
C ARG A 31 11.13 -26.61 16.36
N GLN A 32 11.47 -26.36 17.62
CA GLN A 32 10.64 -26.78 18.74
C GLN A 32 9.34 -25.96 18.74
N PHE A 33 8.21 -26.66 18.62
CA PHE A 33 6.87 -26.07 18.80
C PHE A 33 6.43 -26.38 20.23
N ASP A 34 6.69 -25.48 21.16
CA ASP A 34 6.17 -25.59 22.52
C ASP A 34 4.77 -24.93 22.56
N ILE A 35 3.72 -25.73 22.45
CA ILE A 35 2.33 -25.26 22.50
C ILE A 35 1.74 -25.67 23.85
N THR A 36 1.92 -24.85 24.85
CA THR A 36 1.22 -25.02 26.14
C THR A 36 -0.16 -24.36 26.04
N ILE A 37 -1.23 -25.16 25.85
CA ILE A 37 -2.61 -24.71 25.89
C ILE A 37 -3.04 -24.59 27.35
N PRO A 38 -3.58 -23.43 27.83
CA PRO A 38 -4.10 -23.31 29.19
C PRO A 38 -5.25 -24.31 29.43
N GLU A 39 -5.27 -24.96 30.60
CA GLU A 39 -6.32 -25.89 30.98
C GLU A 39 -7.69 -25.22 31.16
N GLN A 40 -7.73 -23.93 31.45
CA GLN A 40 -8.96 -23.11 31.53
C GLN A 40 -8.85 -21.92 30.59
N ALA A 41 -9.93 -21.65 29.80
CA ALA A 41 -10.01 -20.50 28.97
C ALA A 41 -10.21 -19.24 29.81
N GLU A 42 -9.32 -18.31 29.62
CA GLU A 42 -9.47 -16.97 30.13
C GLU A 42 -9.45 -16.00 28.94
N SER A 43 -10.41 -15.08 28.93
CA SER A 43 -10.41 -14.04 27.89
C SER A 43 -9.19 -13.14 28.02
N SER A 44 -8.54 -12.87 26.91
CA SER A 44 -7.41 -11.93 26.87
C SER A 44 -7.90 -10.49 26.98
N ILE A 45 -7.08 -9.63 27.56
CA ILE A 45 -7.38 -8.21 27.71
C ILE A 45 -6.37 -7.34 26.96
N VAL A 46 -6.86 -6.26 26.38
CA VAL A 46 -6.04 -5.20 25.78
C VAL A 46 -6.02 -4.01 26.73
N VAL A 47 -4.85 -3.54 27.07
CA VAL A 47 -4.68 -2.39 27.97
C VAL A 47 -3.86 -1.28 27.30
N SER A 48 -4.17 -0.04 27.67
CA SER A 48 -3.48 1.16 27.18
C SER A 48 -2.08 1.30 27.82
N ARG A 49 -1.30 2.28 27.37
CA ARG A 49 0.05 2.56 27.86
C ARG A 49 0.16 2.79 29.37
N ASN A 50 -0.90 3.22 30.01
CA ASN A 50 -0.97 3.44 31.45
C ASN A 50 -1.61 2.26 32.21
N GLY A 51 -1.91 1.16 31.51
CA GLY A 51 -2.49 -0.06 32.09
C GLY A 51 -4.02 -0.05 32.22
N SER A 52 -4.72 1.00 31.76
CA SER A 52 -6.18 1.04 31.76
C SER A 52 -6.74 0.03 30.76
N LEU A 53 -7.79 -0.71 31.16
CA LEU A 53 -8.48 -1.65 30.27
C LEU A 53 -9.09 -0.91 29.09
N ILE A 54 -8.82 -1.39 27.88
CA ILE A 54 -9.47 -0.92 26.66
C ILE A 54 -10.65 -1.85 26.35
N THR A 55 -10.36 -3.14 26.22
CA THR A 55 -11.38 -4.15 25.94
C THR A 55 -10.93 -5.53 26.38
N THR A 56 -11.91 -6.44 26.53
CA THR A 56 -11.69 -7.87 26.68
C THR A 56 -11.94 -8.51 25.33
N LEU A 57 -10.96 -9.24 24.82
CA LEU A 57 -11.09 -9.93 23.54
C LEU A 57 -11.93 -11.19 23.72
N VAL A 58 -13.10 -11.17 23.14
CA VAL A 58 -14.01 -12.31 23.09
C VAL A 58 -13.90 -12.90 21.70
N ALA A 59 -13.78 -14.23 21.59
CA ALA A 59 -13.82 -14.90 20.29
C ALA A 59 -15.12 -14.55 19.58
N PRO A 60 -15.08 -14.14 18.31
CA PRO A 60 -16.29 -14.03 17.51
C PRO A 60 -17.04 -15.37 17.60
N GLU A 61 -18.34 -15.36 17.83
CA GLU A 61 -19.13 -16.58 18.04
C GLU A 61 -19.00 -17.55 16.85
N ASN A 62 -18.71 -17.04 15.65
CA ASN A 62 -18.42 -17.84 14.46
C ASN A 62 -16.97 -18.39 14.38
N ARG A 63 -16.16 -18.29 15.45
CA ARG A 63 -14.76 -18.75 15.51
C ARG A 63 -14.41 -19.42 16.85
N THR A 64 -15.40 -19.92 17.56
CA THR A 64 -15.13 -20.67 18.80
C THR A 64 -14.48 -22.01 18.47
N SER A 65 -13.37 -22.32 19.17
CA SER A 65 -12.64 -23.59 19.04
C SER A 65 -13.02 -24.55 20.15
N ALA A 66 -12.96 -25.86 19.87
CA ALA A 66 -13.04 -26.88 20.91
C ALA A 66 -11.66 -27.01 21.59
N ARG A 67 -11.64 -27.14 22.90
CA ARG A 67 -10.38 -27.28 23.66
C ARG A 67 -9.95 -28.73 23.77
N ARG A 68 -10.92 -29.60 23.87
CA ARG A 68 -10.75 -31.03 24.00
C ARG A 68 -11.55 -31.74 22.93
N LEU A 69 -11.06 -32.89 22.47
CA LEU A 69 -11.70 -33.64 21.40
C LEU A 69 -13.09 -34.17 21.81
N ASP A 70 -13.31 -34.40 23.10
CA ASP A 70 -14.60 -34.86 23.62
C ASP A 70 -15.71 -33.80 23.64
N GLU A 71 -15.37 -32.51 23.46
CA GLU A 71 -16.34 -31.44 23.22
C GLU A 71 -16.98 -31.52 21.83
N ILE A 72 -16.35 -32.24 20.90
CA ILE A 72 -16.89 -32.53 19.57
C ILE A 72 -17.53 -33.92 19.59
N PRO A 73 -18.84 -34.06 19.43
CA PRO A 73 -19.51 -35.33 19.49
C PRO A 73 -18.86 -36.40 18.59
N GLU A 74 -18.86 -37.63 19.04
CA GLU A 74 -18.31 -38.76 18.29
C GLU A 74 -18.96 -38.88 16.90
N LEU A 75 -20.26 -38.64 16.81
CA LEU A 75 -20.99 -38.56 15.56
C LEU A 75 -20.36 -37.61 14.56
N VAL A 76 -20.01 -36.42 14.97
CA VAL A 76 -19.39 -35.37 14.12
C VAL A 76 -17.98 -35.77 13.69
N ARG A 77 -17.18 -36.28 14.64
CA ARG A 77 -15.85 -36.84 14.35
C ARG A 77 -15.88 -37.95 13.35
N ASN A 78 -16.81 -38.89 13.53
CA ASN A 78 -17.01 -40.03 12.64
C ASN A 78 -17.46 -39.62 11.23
N ALA A 79 -18.29 -38.59 11.08
CA ALA A 79 -18.68 -38.07 9.77
C ALA A 79 -17.47 -37.53 8.99
N VAL A 80 -16.58 -36.79 9.66
CA VAL A 80 -15.35 -36.25 9.06
C VAL A 80 -14.37 -37.39 8.73
N LEU A 81 -14.13 -38.29 9.66
CA LEU A 81 -13.24 -39.44 9.46
C LEU A 81 -13.70 -40.30 8.28
N ALA A 82 -14.99 -40.63 8.19
CA ALA A 82 -15.56 -41.48 7.15
C ALA A 82 -15.34 -40.96 5.74
N ILE A 83 -15.32 -39.64 5.56
CA ILE A 83 -15.19 -39.02 4.23
C ILE A 83 -13.77 -38.56 3.88
N GLU A 84 -12.96 -38.12 4.87
CA GLU A 84 -11.64 -37.57 4.64
C GLU A 84 -10.53 -38.60 4.92
N ASP A 85 -10.65 -39.43 5.96
CA ASP A 85 -9.59 -40.36 6.35
C ASP A 85 -10.15 -41.55 7.20
N GLU A 86 -10.76 -42.49 6.52
CA GLU A 86 -11.46 -43.65 7.16
C GLU A 86 -10.56 -44.49 8.08
N ARG A 87 -9.23 -44.45 7.87
CA ARG A 87 -8.22 -45.19 8.64
C ARG A 87 -7.28 -44.27 9.42
N PHE A 88 -7.74 -43.12 9.81
CA PHE A 88 -6.95 -42.13 10.51
C PHE A 88 -6.19 -42.69 11.70
N TYR A 89 -6.81 -43.53 12.51
CA TYR A 89 -6.19 -44.13 13.70
C TYR A 89 -5.29 -45.34 13.41
N GLU A 90 -5.18 -45.79 12.14
CA GLU A 90 -4.44 -47.02 11.75
C GLU A 90 -3.09 -46.74 11.08
N HIS A 91 -2.83 -45.51 10.66
CA HIS A 91 -1.59 -45.13 9.95
C HIS A 91 -0.75 -44.11 10.73
N ASP A 92 0.52 -43.92 10.37
CA ASP A 92 1.45 -42.97 10.97
C ASP A 92 1.76 -41.82 9.99
N GLY A 93 0.99 -40.75 10.04
CA GLY A 93 1.13 -39.54 9.24
C GLY A 93 0.60 -39.66 7.81
N PHE A 94 0.72 -40.79 7.16
CA PHE A 94 0.22 -41.01 5.79
C PHE A 94 -0.31 -42.43 5.58
N ASP A 95 -1.32 -42.55 4.71
CA ASP A 95 -1.92 -43.84 4.37
C ASP A 95 -1.42 -44.35 3.00
N LEU A 96 -0.47 -45.28 3.01
CA LEU A 96 0.11 -45.85 1.80
C LEU A 96 -0.93 -46.59 0.95
N ARG A 97 -1.93 -47.25 1.59
CA ARG A 97 -3.00 -47.98 0.88
C ARG A 97 -3.92 -46.98 0.18
N ALA A 98 -4.26 -45.85 0.81
CA ALA A 98 -5.07 -44.80 0.20
C ALA A 98 -4.32 -44.16 -0.98
N ILE A 99 -3.00 -43.89 -0.85
CA ILE A 99 -2.17 -43.38 -1.94
C ILE A 99 -2.16 -44.31 -3.16
N ILE A 100 -1.98 -45.61 -2.94
CA ILE A 100 -1.99 -46.62 -4.02
C ILE A 100 -3.38 -46.72 -4.66
N ARG A 101 -4.48 -46.73 -3.85
CA ARG A 101 -5.87 -46.75 -4.32
C ARG A 101 -6.16 -45.52 -5.18
N ALA A 102 -5.78 -44.31 -4.70
CA ALA A 102 -5.97 -43.06 -5.44
C ALA A 102 -5.17 -43.03 -6.76
N ALA A 103 -3.91 -43.48 -6.72
CA ALA A 103 -3.07 -43.57 -7.93
C ALA A 103 -3.67 -44.48 -8.98
N ARG A 104 -4.22 -45.63 -8.57
CA ARG A 104 -4.89 -46.57 -9.48
C ARG A 104 -6.16 -45.98 -10.07
N SER A 105 -7.04 -45.38 -9.24
CA SER A 105 -8.29 -44.74 -9.68
C SER A 105 -8.03 -43.57 -10.65
N ASN A 106 -7.02 -42.72 -10.38
CA ASN A 106 -6.65 -41.62 -11.24
C ASN A 106 -6.05 -42.08 -12.59
N LEU A 107 -5.36 -43.23 -12.61
CA LEU A 107 -4.89 -43.85 -13.86
C LEU A 107 -6.07 -44.46 -14.68
N GLU A 108 -7.06 -45.01 -14.02
CA GLU A 108 -8.25 -45.62 -14.68
C GLU A 108 -9.18 -44.54 -15.27
N THR A 109 -9.31 -43.39 -14.59
CA THR A 109 -10.22 -42.29 -15.00
C THR A 109 -9.57 -41.22 -15.87
N GLY A 110 -8.25 -41.27 -16.06
CA GLY A 110 -7.51 -40.28 -16.85
C GLY A 110 -7.48 -38.86 -16.23
N GLY A 111 -7.85 -38.71 -14.96
CA GLY A 111 -7.88 -37.45 -14.22
C GLY A 111 -7.79 -37.64 -12.71
N ILE A 112 -7.68 -36.54 -11.94
CA ILE A 112 -7.63 -36.60 -10.48
C ILE A 112 -9.06 -36.83 -9.97
N SER A 113 -9.44 -38.09 -9.77
CA SER A 113 -10.78 -38.50 -9.28
C SER A 113 -10.83 -38.73 -7.77
N GLN A 114 -9.71 -39.18 -7.16
CA GLN A 114 -9.60 -39.44 -5.72
C GLN A 114 -8.34 -38.79 -5.13
N GLY A 115 -8.45 -38.22 -3.93
CA GLY A 115 -7.34 -37.74 -3.10
C GLY A 115 -6.87 -38.87 -2.17
N GLY A 116 -5.56 -38.94 -1.92
CA GLY A 116 -4.94 -39.89 -0.98
C GLY A 116 -4.22 -39.20 0.16
N SER A 117 -4.56 -37.94 0.49
CA SER A 117 -3.97 -37.21 1.61
C SER A 117 -4.74 -37.46 2.90
N THR A 118 -4.03 -37.72 3.98
CA THR A 118 -4.58 -37.93 5.32
C THR A 118 -5.00 -36.60 5.98
N ILE A 119 -5.79 -36.65 7.04
CA ILE A 119 -6.16 -35.52 7.89
C ILE A 119 -4.89 -34.83 8.42
N THR A 120 -3.88 -35.59 8.86
CA THR A 120 -2.60 -35.06 9.31
C THR A 120 -1.89 -34.26 8.22
N GLN A 121 -1.83 -34.77 6.99
CA GLN A 121 -1.26 -34.05 5.86
C GLN A 121 -2.06 -32.78 5.50
N GLN A 122 -3.37 -32.83 5.58
CA GLN A 122 -4.22 -31.67 5.37
C GLN A 122 -3.98 -30.61 6.45
N TYR A 123 -3.87 -31.01 7.71
CA TYR A 123 -3.55 -30.10 8.81
C TYR A 123 -2.15 -29.47 8.65
N VAL A 124 -1.13 -30.27 8.32
CA VAL A 124 0.22 -29.77 8.02
C VAL A 124 0.18 -28.72 6.90
N LYS A 125 -0.52 -28.99 5.82
CA LYS A 125 -0.68 -28.05 4.70
C LYS A 125 -1.38 -26.75 5.11
N LEU A 126 -2.39 -26.82 5.98
CA LEU A 126 -3.17 -25.65 6.41
C LEU A 126 -2.45 -24.82 7.47
N ALA A 127 -1.68 -25.48 8.35
CA ALA A 127 -1.20 -24.88 9.59
C ALA A 127 0.33 -24.65 9.65
N ILE A 128 1.11 -25.39 8.83
CA ILE A 128 2.58 -25.43 8.98
C ILE A 128 3.32 -24.98 7.71
N ILE A 129 2.80 -25.33 6.51
CA ILE A 129 3.49 -25.04 5.24
C ILE A 129 2.89 -23.77 4.61
N GLU A 130 3.62 -22.66 4.65
CA GLU A 130 3.21 -21.36 4.10
C GLU A 130 3.31 -21.27 2.57
N ASN A 131 4.04 -22.18 1.92
CA ASN A 131 4.32 -22.09 0.48
C ASN A 131 3.17 -22.66 -0.37
N VAL A 132 2.58 -21.82 -1.22
CA VAL A 132 1.40 -22.14 -2.06
C VAL A 132 1.75 -22.97 -3.30
N GLU A 133 3.03 -23.08 -3.71
CA GLU A 133 3.44 -23.78 -4.93
C GLU A 133 3.30 -25.31 -4.80
N GLN A 134 2.60 -25.93 -5.75
CA GLN A 134 2.43 -27.39 -5.80
C GLN A 134 3.65 -28.11 -6.43
N THR A 135 4.70 -28.29 -5.64
CA THR A 135 5.91 -29.00 -6.06
C THR A 135 6.03 -30.38 -5.42
N ALA A 136 6.78 -31.29 -6.07
CA ALA A 136 7.07 -32.61 -5.50
C ALA A 136 7.87 -32.52 -4.19
N SER A 137 8.76 -31.53 -4.05
CA SER A 137 9.52 -31.27 -2.83
C SER A 137 8.62 -30.89 -1.66
N ARG A 138 7.60 -30.04 -1.91
CA ARG A 138 6.61 -29.70 -0.90
C ARG A 138 5.81 -30.91 -0.42
N LYS A 139 5.46 -31.83 -1.34
CA LYS A 139 4.71 -33.06 -0.94
C LYS A 139 5.55 -33.99 -0.06
N LEU A 140 6.87 -34.03 -0.27
CA LEU A 140 7.78 -34.76 0.62
C LEU A 140 7.91 -34.08 1.99
N GLU A 141 7.97 -32.79 2.01
CA GLU A 141 7.99 -31.98 3.24
C GLU A 141 6.70 -32.18 4.05
N GLU A 142 5.55 -32.16 3.39
CA GLU A 142 4.22 -32.44 3.98
C GLU A 142 4.18 -33.85 4.63
N LEU A 143 4.73 -34.87 3.95
CA LEU A 143 4.80 -36.24 4.49
C LEU A 143 5.70 -36.33 5.74
N TRP A 144 6.83 -35.65 5.71
CA TRP A 144 7.79 -35.62 6.82
C TRP A 144 7.20 -34.93 8.05
N TYR A 145 6.60 -33.74 7.87
CA TYR A 145 5.93 -33.06 8.97
C TYR A 145 4.74 -33.85 9.53
N ALA A 146 3.96 -34.53 8.65
CA ALA A 146 2.84 -35.32 9.09
C ALA A 146 3.26 -36.49 10.01
N THR A 147 4.29 -37.24 9.65
CA THR A 147 4.81 -38.33 10.48
C THR A 147 5.34 -37.79 11.81
N ARG A 148 6.13 -36.70 11.78
CA ARG A 148 6.71 -36.12 12.97
C ARG A 148 5.66 -35.56 13.94
N LEU A 149 4.62 -34.96 13.40
CA LEU A 149 3.52 -34.38 14.18
C LEU A 149 2.75 -35.48 14.94
N GLU A 150 2.51 -36.62 14.30
CA GLU A 150 1.84 -37.75 14.96
C GLU A 150 2.69 -38.40 16.07
N ASP A 151 4.02 -38.49 15.84
CA ASP A 151 4.96 -38.97 16.84
C ASP A 151 5.01 -38.07 18.09
N GLU A 152 4.87 -36.75 17.91
CA GLU A 152 5.05 -35.78 18.96
C GLU A 152 3.76 -35.48 19.74
N TYR A 153 2.61 -35.41 19.07
CA TYR A 153 1.35 -34.94 19.68
C TYR A 153 0.21 -35.97 19.72
N GLY A 154 0.31 -37.04 18.95
CA GLY A 154 -0.72 -38.10 18.87
C GLY A 154 -1.97 -37.71 18.05
N LYS A 155 -2.78 -38.72 17.72
CA LYS A 155 -3.92 -38.63 16.79
C LYS A 155 -5.04 -37.72 17.29
N ASP A 156 -5.41 -37.82 18.54
CA ASP A 156 -6.53 -37.06 19.12
C ASP A 156 -6.24 -35.54 19.09
N PHE A 157 -5.01 -35.15 19.39
CA PHE A 157 -4.58 -33.78 19.29
C PHE A 157 -4.67 -33.28 17.85
N ILE A 158 -4.19 -34.05 16.89
CA ILE A 158 -4.19 -33.65 15.47
C ILE A 158 -5.61 -33.52 14.94
N LEU A 159 -6.51 -34.46 15.27
CA LEU A 159 -7.90 -34.39 14.88
C LEU A 159 -8.59 -33.15 15.46
N LEU A 160 -8.34 -32.84 16.71
CA LEU A 160 -8.83 -31.64 17.38
C LEU A 160 -8.37 -30.37 16.65
N GLN A 161 -7.06 -30.27 16.38
CA GLN A 161 -6.50 -29.11 15.69
C GLN A 161 -7.01 -28.98 14.26
N TYR A 162 -7.16 -30.09 13.53
CA TYR A 162 -7.76 -30.10 12.19
C TYR A 162 -9.19 -29.58 12.22
N LEU A 163 -10.03 -30.11 13.11
CA LEU A 163 -11.43 -29.71 13.26
C LEU A 163 -11.61 -28.27 13.72
N ASN A 164 -10.62 -27.67 14.40
CA ASN A 164 -10.61 -26.27 14.78
C ASN A 164 -10.11 -25.34 13.66
N THR A 165 -9.32 -25.86 12.69
CA THR A 165 -8.61 -25.04 11.72
C THR A 165 -9.25 -25.03 10.34
N VAL A 166 -9.85 -26.16 9.94
CA VAL A 166 -10.32 -26.34 8.56
C VAL A 166 -11.47 -25.41 8.22
N TYR A 167 -11.43 -24.87 6.99
CA TYR A 167 -12.46 -23.98 6.46
C TYR A 167 -13.67 -24.77 5.96
N PHE A 168 -14.87 -24.45 6.46
CA PHE A 168 -16.13 -25.08 6.11
C PHE A 168 -16.97 -24.28 5.11
N GLY A 169 -16.51 -23.11 4.66
CA GLY A 169 -17.32 -22.22 3.83
C GLY A 169 -18.03 -21.15 4.67
N HIS A 170 -18.68 -20.20 4.02
CA HIS A 170 -19.49 -19.14 4.63
C HIS A 170 -18.80 -18.39 5.78
N GLY A 171 -17.47 -18.15 5.65
CA GLY A 171 -16.66 -17.51 6.69
C GLY A 171 -16.35 -18.36 7.90
N ALA A 172 -16.84 -19.62 8.02
CA ALA A 172 -16.66 -20.47 9.18
C ALA A 172 -15.34 -21.25 9.12
N TYR A 173 -14.47 -21.01 10.10
CA TYR A 173 -13.24 -21.76 10.36
C TYR A 173 -13.42 -22.58 11.64
N GLY A 174 -13.28 -23.89 11.54
CA GLY A 174 -13.53 -24.86 12.61
C GLY A 174 -14.97 -25.34 12.69
N ILE A 175 -15.12 -26.52 13.28
CA ILE A 175 -16.38 -27.26 13.31
C ILE A 175 -17.47 -26.60 14.17
N LYS A 176 -17.07 -25.98 15.32
CA LYS A 176 -18.02 -25.26 16.19
C LYS A 176 -18.56 -24.03 15.47
N ALA A 177 -17.66 -23.29 14.82
CA ALA A 177 -18.04 -22.14 13.99
C ALA A 177 -18.97 -22.56 12.84
N ALA A 178 -18.70 -23.68 12.19
CA ALA A 178 -19.54 -24.20 11.12
C ALA A 178 -20.94 -24.60 11.62
N ALA A 179 -21.03 -25.29 12.77
CA ALA A 179 -22.31 -25.65 13.39
C ALA A 179 -23.19 -24.42 13.69
N LEU A 180 -22.55 -23.36 14.21
CA LEU A 180 -23.23 -22.09 14.48
C LEU A 180 -23.64 -21.38 13.17
N SER A 181 -22.71 -21.25 12.22
CA SER A 181 -22.93 -20.52 10.97
C SER A 181 -24.03 -21.10 10.07
N TYR A 182 -24.10 -22.44 9.97
CA TYR A 182 -25.04 -23.11 9.09
C TYR A 182 -26.36 -23.51 9.75
N PHE A 183 -26.38 -23.75 11.07
CA PHE A 183 -27.52 -24.30 11.77
C PHE A 183 -27.92 -23.51 13.03
N ASN A 184 -27.20 -22.44 13.38
CA ASN A 184 -27.41 -21.69 14.61
C ASN A 184 -27.44 -22.59 15.86
N LYS A 185 -26.53 -23.60 15.90
CA LYS A 185 -26.47 -24.64 16.92
C LYS A 185 -25.05 -24.77 17.52
N ASP A 186 -24.98 -25.13 18.80
CA ASP A 186 -23.73 -25.66 19.33
C ASP A 186 -23.40 -26.99 18.68
N VAL A 187 -22.09 -27.30 18.49
CA VAL A 187 -21.65 -28.57 17.87
C VAL A 187 -22.19 -29.80 18.54
N SER A 188 -22.43 -29.73 19.86
CA SER A 188 -23.01 -30.81 20.65
C SER A 188 -24.48 -31.14 20.34
N GLN A 189 -25.17 -30.23 19.62
CA GLN A 189 -26.59 -30.35 19.26
C GLN A 189 -26.79 -30.82 17.82
N LEU A 190 -25.72 -31.08 17.07
CA LEU A 190 -25.81 -31.53 15.70
C LEU A 190 -26.37 -32.95 15.58
N GLY A 191 -27.35 -33.12 14.68
CA GLY A 191 -27.85 -34.41 14.27
C GLY A 191 -27.00 -35.07 13.17
N VAL A 192 -27.32 -36.32 12.83
CA VAL A 192 -26.59 -37.12 11.83
C VAL A 192 -26.52 -36.45 10.47
N ALA A 193 -27.66 -35.94 9.97
CA ALA A 193 -27.72 -35.28 8.67
C ALA A 193 -26.94 -33.96 8.64
N GLU A 194 -26.94 -33.19 9.73
CA GLU A 194 -26.20 -31.93 9.87
C GLU A 194 -24.69 -32.22 9.94
N ALA A 195 -24.24 -33.17 10.75
CA ALA A 195 -22.85 -33.60 10.82
C ALA A 195 -22.31 -34.06 9.46
N ALA A 196 -23.11 -34.85 8.72
CA ALA A 196 -22.79 -35.33 7.39
C ALA A 196 -22.70 -34.14 6.37
N MET A 197 -23.57 -33.12 6.50
CA MET A 197 -23.51 -31.96 5.65
C MET A 197 -22.22 -31.18 5.89
N LEU A 198 -21.85 -30.85 7.12
CA LEU A 198 -20.61 -30.16 7.44
C LEU A 198 -19.38 -30.95 6.96
N ALA A 199 -19.29 -32.24 7.23
CA ALA A 199 -18.20 -33.07 6.73
C ALA A 199 -18.12 -33.08 5.20
N GLY A 200 -19.27 -33.02 4.52
CA GLY A 200 -19.34 -32.93 3.07
C GLY A 200 -18.70 -31.65 2.47
N LEU A 201 -18.72 -30.56 3.20
CA LEU A 201 -18.15 -29.26 2.76
C LEU A 201 -16.64 -29.28 2.59
N LEU A 202 -15.92 -30.08 3.39
CA LEU A 202 -14.46 -30.10 3.48
C LEU A 202 -13.75 -30.26 2.14
N LYS A 203 -14.31 -31.02 1.20
CA LYS A 203 -13.72 -31.25 -0.12
C LYS A 203 -13.59 -29.98 -0.97
N ALA A 204 -14.59 -29.10 -0.93
CA ALA A 204 -14.64 -27.86 -1.69
C ALA A 204 -15.71 -26.93 -1.07
N PRO A 205 -15.41 -26.25 0.04
CA PRO A 205 -16.38 -25.51 0.84
C PRO A 205 -17.22 -24.52 0.03
N SER A 206 -16.58 -23.69 -0.80
CA SER A 206 -17.30 -22.71 -1.63
C SER A 206 -18.19 -23.32 -2.72
N ARG A 207 -17.91 -24.56 -3.15
CA ARG A 207 -18.71 -25.26 -4.17
C ARG A 207 -19.91 -25.95 -3.59
N TYR A 208 -19.78 -26.48 -2.38
CA TYR A 208 -20.82 -27.26 -1.70
C TYR A 208 -21.57 -26.45 -0.64
N ASP A 209 -21.31 -25.15 -0.53
CA ASP A 209 -21.99 -24.21 0.38
C ASP A 209 -23.52 -24.30 0.17
N PRO A 210 -24.26 -24.81 1.18
CA PRO A 210 -25.71 -25.04 1.03
C PRO A 210 -26.54 -23.76 1.00
N PHE A 211 -26.01 -22.61 1.44
CA PHE A 211 -26.65 -21.31 1.24
C PHE A 211 -26.60 -20.86 -0.22
N ARG A 212 -25.60 -21.33 -1.00
CA ARG A 212 -25.45 -21.03 -2.42
C ARG A 212 -26.11 -22.06 -3.33
N ASP A 213 -25.90 -23.34 -3.04
CA ASP A 213 -26.49 -24.48 -3.78
C ASP A 213 -26.81 -25.63 -2.80
N TYR A 214 -27.98 -25.52 -2.20
CA TYR A 214 -28.48 -26.52 -1.25
C TYR A 214 -28.46 -27.94 -1.83
N ALA A 215 -28.85 -28.12 -3.10
CA ALA A 215 -28.87 -29.42 -3.74
C ALA A 215 -27.48 -30.03 -3.92
N ALA A 216 -26.46 -29.22 -4.20
CA ALA A 216 -25.07 -29.68 -4.27
C ALA A 216 -24.55 -30.08 -2.87
N GLY A 217 -24.82 -29.27 -1.85
CA GLY A 217 -24.52 -29.59 -0.45
C GLY A 217 -25.18 -30.90 0.00
N LEU A 218 -26.47 -31.05 -0.28
CA LEU A 218 -27.24 -32.24 0.08
C LEU A 218 -26.71 -33.50 -0.63
N ARG A 219 -26.45 -33.46 -1.93
CA ARG A 219 -25.83 -34.59 -2.65
C ARG A 219 -24.50 -35.02 -2.03
N ARG A 220 -23.73 -34.07 -1.56
CA ARG A 220 -22.44 -34.35 -0.91
C ARG A 220 -22.61 -34.92 0.50
N SER A 221 -23.60 -34.43 1.27
CA SER A 221 -24.01 -34.97 2.57
C SER A 221 -24.44 -36.47 2.44
N HIS A 222 -25.25 -36.77 1.45
CA HIS A 222 -25.68 -38.18 1.19
C HIS A 222 -24.49 -39.11 0.96
N LEU A 223 -23.44 -38.65 0.24
CA LEU A 223 -22.21 -39.44 0.07
C LEU A 223 -21.49 -39.68 1.41
N VAL A 224 -21.52 -38.70 2.34
CA VAL A 224 -20.96 -38.89 3.70
C VAL A 224 -21.77 -39.93 4.46
N LEU A 225 -23.09 -39.84 4.44
CA LEU A 225 -23.96 -40.80 5.07
C LEU A 225 -23.73 -42.25 4.54
N ASP A 226 -23.59 -42.39 3.22
CA ASP A 226 -23.27 -43.70 2.61
C ASP A 226 -21.91 -44.24 3.08
N ARG A 227 -20.92 -43.37 3.27
CA ARG A 227 -19.61 -43.74 3.81
C ARG A 227 -19.66 -44.09 5.27
N MET A 228 -20.44 -43.38 6.07
CA MET A 228 -20.62 -43.73 7.49
C MET A 228 -21.27 -45.08 7.64
N LEU A 229 -22.32 -45.40 6.85
CA LEU A 229 -22.94 -46.72 6.83
C LEU A 229 -21.95 -47.80 6.39
N ALA A 230 -21.17 -47.55 5.32
CA ALA A 230 -20.21 -48.51 4.79
C ALA A 230 -19.05 -48.84 5.75
N ASN A 231 -18.81 -47.99 6.72
CA ASN A 231 -17.77 -48.13 7.76
C ASN A 231 -18.38 -48.53 9.13
N ASP A 232 -19.61 -49.02 9.18
CA ASP A 232 -20.31 -49.42 10.38
C ASP A 232 -20.44 -48.32 11.47
N LEU A 233 -20.42 -47.04 11.04
CA LEU A 233 -20.54 -45.86 11.91
C LEU A 233 -22.01 -45.41 12.09
N LEU A 234 -22.91 -45.94 11.28
CA LEU A 234 -24.36 -45.79 11.37
C LEU A 234 -25.04 -47.15 11.16
N THR A 235 -26.14 -47.30 11.81
CA THR A 235 -27.09 -48.42 11.49
C THR A 235 -27.86 -48.10 10.18
N ALA A 236 -28.41 -49.11 9.52
CA ALA A 236 -29.22 -48.91 8.33
C ALA A 236 -30.48 -48.05 8.62
N GLU A 237 -30.96 -48.06 9.85
CA GLU A 237 -32.12 -47.30 10.30
C GLU A 237 -31.75 -45.80 10.45
N GLU A 238 -30.67 -45.51 11.14
CA GLU A 238 -30.13 -44.11 11.29
C GLU A 238 -29.76 -43.49 9.94
N HIS A 239 -29.15 -44.27 9.03
CA HIS A 239 -28.84 -43.82 7.67
C HIS A 239 -30.13 -43.48 6.90
N ALA A 240 -31.15 -44.36 6.93
CA ALA A 240 -32.44 -44.14 6.23
C ALA A 240 -33.17 -42.91 6.80
N GLU A 241 -33.14 -42.70 8.12
CA GLU A 241 -33.75 -41.55 8.77
C GLU A 241 -33.04 -40.26 8.38
N ALA A 242 -31.68 -40.25 8.41
CA ALA A 242 -30.89 -39.06 8.00
C ALA A 242 -31.07 -38.72 6.53
N MET A 243 -31.17 -39.70 5.65
CA MET A 243 -31.47 -39.50 4.21
C MET A 243 -32.89 -38.94 3.97
N ALA A 244 -33.87 -39.30 4.82
CA ALA A 244 -35.27 -38.86 4.70
C ALA A 244 -35.50 -37.46 5.33
N SER A 245 -34.60 -37.02 6.22
CA SER A 245 -34.75 -35.78 6.99
C SER A 245 -33.59 -34.84 6.72
N PRO A 246 -33.57 -34.13 5.56
CA PRO A 246 -32.47 -33.21 5.19
C PRO A 246 -32.37 -32.06 6.18
N PRO A 247 -31.12 -31.58 6.47
CA PRO A 247 -30.89 -30.52 7.44
C PRO A 247 -31.56 -29.20 7.07
N GLN A 248 -32.15 -28.54 8.05
CA GLN A 248 -32.65 -27.17 7.86
C GLN A 248 -31.53 -26.17 8.15
N LEU A 249 -31.32 -25.22 7.24
CA LEU A 249 -30.36 -24.15 7.42
C LEU A 249 -30.97 -23.03 8.26
N GLU A 250 -30.22 -22.54 9.23
CA GLU A 250 -30.56 -21.38 10.03
C GLU A 250 -29.32 -20.47 10.15
N GLN A 251 -29.39 -19.32 9.49
CA GLN A 251 -28.26 -18.40 9.47
C GLN A 251 -28.10 -17.75 10.85
N TYR A 252 -26.89 -17.82 11.39
CA TYR A 252 -26.55 -17.13 12.62
C TYR A 252 -26.47 -15.61 12.38
N GLU A 253 -27.14 -14.81 13.21
CA GLU A 253 -27.00 -13.37 13.27
C GLU A 253 -26.06 -13.00 14.45
N PRO A 254 -24.88 -12.41 14.18
CA PRO A 254 -23.94 -12.03 15.23
C PRO A 254 -24.58 -11.03 16.19
N ARG A 255 -24.32 -11.18 17.50
CA ARG A 255 -24.64 -10.13 18.47
C ARG A 255 -23.78 -8.89 18.20
N LEU A 256 -24.37 -7.70 18.41
CA LEU A 256 -23.64 -6.44 18.32
C LEU A 256 -22.45 -6.47 19.29
N GLU A 257 -21.25 -6.20 18.78
CA GLU A 257 -20.04 -6.05 19.60
C GLU A 257 -20.27 -4.90 20.62
N THR A 258 -19.82 -5.10 21.85
CA THR A 258 -19.85 -4.02 22.85
C THR A 258 -18.84 -2.96 22.41
N GLU A 259 -19.29 -1.71 22.29
CA GLU A 259 -18.41 -0.58 21.96
C GLU A 259 -17.26 -0.43 22.97
N TYR A 260 -16.07 -0.16 22.47
CA TYR A 260 -14.87 0.10 23.24
C TYR A 260 -14.04 1.22 22.58
N PRO A 261 -13.22 1.95 23.34
CA PRO A 261 -12.44 3.05 22.78
C PRO A 261 -11.38 2.55 21.79
N ALA A 262 -11.08 3.38 20.79
CA ALA A 262 -10.03 3.13 19.80
C ALA A 262 -10.21 1.84 18.98
N GLY A 263 -11.41 1.60 18.45
CA GLY A 263 -11.74 0.36 17.72
C GLY A 263 -10.76 0.01 16.61
N HIS A 264 -10.41 0.97 15.74
CA HIS A 264 -9.42 0.77 14.67
C HIS A 264 -8.04 0.34 15.18
N PHE A 265 -7.59 0.92 16.30
CA PHE A 265 -6.30 0.54 16.90
C PHE A 265 -6.33 -0.87 17.47
N VAL A 266 -7.40 -1.24 18.19
CA VAL A 266 -7.56 -2.59 18.75
C VAL A 266 -7.59 -3.63 17.63
N GLU A 267 -8.28 -3.35 16.53
CA GLU A 267 -8.30 -4.23 15.36
C GLU A 267 -6.90 -4.42 14.75
N GLU A 268 -6.08 -3.36 14.66
CA GLU A 268 -4.70 -3.48 14.20
C GLU A 268 -3.82 -4.27 15.19
N VAL A 269 -4.03 -4.13 16.49
CA VAL A 269 -3.35 -4.96 17.50
C VAL A 269 -3.75 -6.43 17.35
N ARG A 270 -5.04 -6.71 17.12
CA ARG A 270 -5.54 -8.06 16.84
C ARG A 270 -4.90 -8.65 15.57
N ARG A 271 -4.86 -7.90 14.48
CA ARG A 271 -4.24 -8.30 13.22
C ARG A 271 -2.74 -8.57 13.40
N TRP A 272 -2.02 -7.64 14.04
CA TRP A 272 -0.62 -7.80 14.37
C TRP A 272 -0.33 -9.09 15.15
N PHE A 273 -1.16 -9.40 16.17
CA PHE A 273 -1.01 -10.61 16.96
C PHE A 273 -1.21 -11.87 16.10
N LEU A 274 -2.27 -11.87 15.29
CA LEU A 274 -2.62 -13.02 14.45
C LEU A 274 -1.61 -13.27 13.30
N ASP A 275 -0.88 -12.25 12.89
CA ASP A 275 0.13 -12.36 11.83
C ASP A 275 1.54 -12.64 12.40
N ASN A 276 1.73 -12.52 13.72
CA ASN A 276 3.02 -12.70 14.36
C ASN A 276 3.27 -14.17 14.76
N LEU A 277 4.23 -14.80 14.07
CA LEU A 277 4.60 -16.22 14.29
C LEU A 277 5.17 -16.52 15.67
N ALA A 278 5.57 -15.53 16.45
CA ALA A 278 6.02 -15.72 17.83
C ALA A 278 4.94 -16.31 18.74
N PHE A 279 3.65 -16.15 18.38
CA PHE A 279 2.52 -16.65 19.16
C PHE A 279 1.99 -18.01 18.70
N GLY A 280 2.60 -18.63 17.72
CA GLY A 280 2.23 -19.97 17.27
C GLY A 280 2.39 -20.17 15.76
N ALA A 281 2.61 -21.40 15.36
CA ALA A 281 2.91 -21.76 13.97
C ALA A 281 1.69 -21.62 13.04
N SER A 282 0.46 -21.79 13.54
CA SER A 282 -0.75 -21.65 12.74
C SER A 282 -1.62 -20.49 13.23
N ARG A 283 -2.41 -19.93 12.28
CA ARG A 283 -3.37 -18.87 12.62
C ARG A 283 -4.37 -19.31 13.69
N SER A 284 -4.85 -20.57 13.65
CA SER A 284 -5.78 -21.11 14.65
C SER A 284 -5.19 -21.19 16.03
N ILE A 285 -3.90 -21.53 16.16
CA ILE A 285 -3.22 -21.52 17.46
C ILE A 285 -3.13 -20.09 17.98
N ARG A 286 -2.81 -19.14 17.12
CA ARG A 286 -2.74 -17.73 17.50
C ARG A 286 -4.12 -17.17 17.86
N GLU A 287 -5.18 -17.55 17.14
CA GLU A 287 -6.57 -17.20 17.48
C GLU A 287 -6.99 -17.76 18.83
N MET A 288 -6.73 -19.04 19.09
CA MET A 288 -7.02 -19.66 20.39
C MET A 288 -6.25 -18.98 21.51
N LEU A 289 -4.96 -18.73 21.33
CA LEU A 289 -4.14 -18.04 22.32
C LEU A 289 -4.64 -16.59 22.56
N LEU A 290 -5.02 -15.88 21.49
CA LEU A 290 -5.52 -14.52 21.58
C LEU A 290 -6.83 -14.41 22.36
N TYR A 291 -7.78 -15.31 22.12
CA TYR A 291 -9.14 -15.19 22.67
C TYR A 291 -9.32 -15.97 23.97
N GLU A 292 -8.56 -17.06 24.17
CA GLU A 292 -8.78 -18.02 25.24
C GLU A 292 -7.52 -18.21 26.13
N GLY A 293 -6.41 -17.55 25.77
CA GLY A 293 -5.13 -17.73 26.44
C GLY A 293 -4.91 -16.90 27.70
N GLY A 294 -5.90 -16.13 28.14
CA GLY A 294 -5.77 -15.28 29.33
C GLY A 294 -4.64 -14.27 29.22
N LEU A 295 -4.46 -13.67 28.03
CA LEU A 295 -3.34 -12.77 27.80
C LEU A 295 -3.63 -11.35 28.28
N ARG A 296 -2.58 -10.69 28.73
CA ARG A 296 -2.53 -9.25 28.92
C ARG A 296 -1.68 -8.62 27.81
N ILE A 297 -2.32 -7.91 26.89
CA ILE A 297 -1.68 -7.22 25.77
C ILE A 297 -1.51 -5.75 26.14
N GLU A 298 -0.27 -5.36 26.45
CA GLU A 298 0.08 -3.98 26.80
C GLU A 298 0.39 -3.20 25.53
N THR A 299 -0.36 -2.13 25.30
CA THR A 299 -0.25 -1.33 24.10
C THR A 299 0.40 0.02 24.35
N THR A 300 0.68 0.72 23.26
CA THR A 300 1.30 2.06 23.27
C THR A 300 0.28 3.18 23.30
N ILE A 301 -1.02 2.90 23.08
CA ILE A 301 -2.05 3.92 22.90
C ILE A 301 -2.27 4.76 24.18
N ASP A 302 -2.48 6.05 23.97
CA ASP A 302 -2.87 7.00 25.01
C ASP A 302 -4.35 7.33 24.83
N LEU A 303 -5.21 6.75 25.68
CA LEU A 303 -6.66 6.90 25.54
C LEU A 303 -7.15 8.35 25.66
N ASN A 304 -6.50 9.16 26.51
CA ASN A 304 -6.88 10.57 26.65
C ASN A 304 -6.57 11.35 25.37
N LEU A 305 -5.42 11.07 24.78
CA LEU A 305 -5.02 11.67 23.51
C LEU A 305 -5.83 11.14 22.33
N GLN A 306 -6.18 9.85 22.33
CA GLN A 306 -7.08 9.25 21.36
C GLN A 306 -8.45 9.96 21.35
N THR A 307 -9.08 10.09 22.53
CA THR A 307 -10.35 10.80 22.65
C THR A 307 -10.25 12.27 22.21
N ALA A 308 -9.13 12.94 22.52
CA ALA A 308 -8.93 14.32 22.07
C ALA A 308 -8.80 14.41 20.55
N ALA A 309 -8.17 13.41 19.90
CA ALA A 309 -8.05 13.34 18.45
C ALA A 309 -9.39 13.07 17.77
N GLU A 310 -10.17 12.09 18.27
CA GLU A 310 -11.53 11.79 17.81
C GLU A 310 -12.44 13.00 17.91
N GLN A 311 -12.37 13.72 19.04
CA GLN A 311 -13.15 14.92 19.28
C GLN A 311 -12.74 16.09 18.38
N SER A 312 -11.44 16.23 18.07
CA SER A 312 -10.98 17.23 17.11
C SER A 312 -11.49 16.94 15.70
N VAL A 313 -11.52 15.68 15.29
CA VAL A 313 -12.13 15.28 14.01
C VAL A 313 -13.60 15.66 13.97
N GLU A 314 -14.39 15.26 14.97
CA GLU A 314 -15.83 15.56 15.02
C GLU A 314 -16.12 17.07 15.09
N ASN A 315 -15.31 17.84 15.82
CA ASN A 315 -15.49 19.31 15.91
C ASN A 315 -15.27 20.01 14.57
N HIS A 316 -14.35 19.54 13.73
CA HIS A 316 -14.05 20.15 12.44
C HIS A 316 -14.85 19.54 11.28
N LEU A 317 -15.26 18.29 11.39
CA LEU A 317 -15.92 17.50 10.36
C LEU A 317 -17.10 16.71 10.95
N PRO A 318 -18.18 17.37 11.41
CA PRO A 318 -19.32 16.68 12.01
C PRO A 318 -19.98 15.68 11.05
N ALA A 319 -20.17 14.43 11.48
CA ALA A 319 -20.69 13.34 10.66
C ALA A 319 -22.08 13.62 10.05
N ASN A 320 -22.91 14.37 10.75
CA ASN A 320 -24.29 14.65 10.34
C ASN A 320 -24.44 15.68 9.19
N GLN A 321 -23.34 16.23 8.68
CA GLN A 321 -23.34 17.30 7.66
C GLN A 321 -22.79 16.85 6.30
N GLY A 322 -22.56 15.54 6.08
CA GLY A 322 -21.99 15.02 4.82
C GLY A 322 -20.54 15.47 4.57
N HIS A 323 -19.80 15.80 5.65
CA HIS A 323 -18.38 16.13 5.56
C HIS A 323 -17.53 14.90 5.17
N PRO A 324 -16.37 15.13 4.54
CA PRO A 324 -15.38 14.07 4.33
C PRO A 324 -14.93 13.46 5.64
N ASP A 325 -14.40 12.25 5.61
CA ASP A 325 -13.83 11.57 6.78
C ASP A 325 -12.40 12.03 7.06
N ALA A 326 -11.84 11.62 8.20
CA ALA A 326 -10.47 11.91 8.59
C ALA A 326 -9.79 10.73 9.27
N ALA A 327 -8.48 10.62 9.04
CA ALA A 327 -7.61 9.71 9.75
C ALA A 327 -6.49 10.46 10.46
N VAL A 328 -6.10 9.99 11.65
CA VAL A 328 -5.06 10.61 12.47
C VAL A 328 -4.12 9.55 13.04
N VAL A 329 -2.83 9.75 12.89
CA VAL A 329 -1.78 8.97 13.57
C VAL A 329 -0.89 9.90 14.36
N VAL A 330 -0.65 9.59 15.65
CA VAL A 330 0.35 10.28 16.47
C VAL A 330 1.39 9.28 16.94
N MET A 331 2.66 9.64 16.79
CA MET A 331 3.80 8.81 17.20
C MET A 331 4.75 9.56 18.14
N ASP A 332 5.40 8.79 19.02
CA ASP A 332 6.56 9.25 19.75
C ASP A 332 7.83 8.91 18.96
N PRO A 333 8.55 9.90 18.42
CA PRO A 333 9.71 9.66 17.55
C PRO A 333 10.90 9.05 18.27
N GLN A 334 10.94 9.09 19.62
CA GLN A 334 12.05 8.58 20.42
C GLN A 334 11.98 7.07 20.65
N ASN A 335 10.81 6.47 20.51
CA ASN A 335 10.60 5.04 20.75
C ASN A 335 9.71 4.36 19.71
N GLY A 336 9.18 5.08 18.73
CA GLY A 336 8.30 4.54 17.68
C GLY A 336 6.87 4.22 18.14
N HIS A 337 6.51 4.51 19.39
CA HIS A 337 5.18 4.18 19.91
C HIS A 337 4.08 4.95 19.18
N VAL A 338 3.08 4.22 18.70
CA VAL A 338 1.84 4.78 18.15
C VAL A 338 0.92 5.14 19.32
N LEU A 339 0.74 6.43 19.55
CA LEU A 339 -0.02 6.95 20.69
C LEU A 339 -1.49 7.17 20.36
N VAL A 340 -1.80 7.43 19.08
CA VAL A 340 -3.14 7.66 18.55
C VAL A 340 -3.26 6.98 17.20
N MET A 341 -4.42 6.37 16.94
CA MET A 341 -4.82 5.86 15.65
C MET A 341 -6.33 6.04 15.48
N VAL A 342 -6.72 7.10 14.78
CA VAL A 342 -8.10 7.32 14.31
C VAL A 342 -8.14 6.88 12.86
N GLY A 343 -8.78 5.75 12.60
CA GLY A 343 -8.86 5.16 11.27
C GLY A 343 -10.05 5.59 10.43
N GLY A 344 -10.92 6.41 10.98
CA GLY A 344 -12.19 6.90 10.47
C GLY A 344 -13.04 7.34 11.66
N ARG A 345 -14.24 7.89 11.43
CA ARG A 345 -15.03 8.49 12.50
C ARG A 345 -15.61 7.52 13.53
N ASP A 346 -16.31 6.50 13.06
CA ASP A 346 -17.04 5.58 13.94
C ASP A 346 -16.83 4.13 13.51
N PHE A 347 -15.95 3.43 14.22
CA PHE A 347 -15.65 2.02 13.98
C PHE A 347 -16.87 1.10 14.19
N PHE A 348 -17.83 1.47 15.04
CA PHE A 348 -18.98 0.65 15.41
C PHE A 348 -20.26 1.03 14.64
N ALA A 349 -20.20 1.96 13.70
CA ALA A 349 -21.33 2.29 12.85
C ALA A 349 -21.79 1.06 12.04
N ASP A 350 -23.09 1.02 11.72
CA ASP A 350 -23.75 -0.04 10.92
C ASP A 350 -23.40 0.06 9.41
N ASP A 351 -22.12 0.31 9.11
CA ASP A 351 -21.57 0.45 7.78
C ASP A 351 -20.30 -0.40 7.65
N GLU A 352 -20.21 -1.23 6.61
CA GLU A 352 -19.02 -2.06 6.36
C GLU A 352 -17.75 -1.21 6.19
N ASP A 353 -17.88 0.00 5.62
CA ASP A 353 -16.78 0.92 5.41
C ASP A 353 -16.28 1.55 6.72
N ALA A 354 -17.11 1.61 7.77
CA ALA A 354 -16.72 2.11 9.09
C ALA A 354 -15.57 1.32 9.73
N LYS A 355 -15.42 0.05 9.40
CA LYS A 355 -14.33 -0.82 9.89
C LYS A 355 -13.03 -0.70 9.09
N VAL A 356 -13.03 0.06 7.99
CA VAL A 356 -11.83 0.31 7.19
C VAL A 356 -10.91 1.28 7.92
N ASN A 357 -9.71 0.82 8.27
CA ASN A 357 -8.72 1.67 8.91
C ASN A 357 -7.94 2.47 7.87
N LEU A 358 -8.27 3.76 7.70
CA LEU A 358 -7.67 4.68 6.74
C LEU A 358 -6.20 5.06 7.08
N THR A 359 -5.70 4.67 8.27
CA THR A 359 -4.28 4.91 8.63
C THR A 359 -3.34 3.87 8.05
N VAL A 360 -3.86 2.71 7.68
CA VAL A 360 -3.18 1.55 7.09
C VAL A 360 -3.92 1.10 5.83
N GLY A 361 -3.71 -0.09 5.34
CA GLY A 361 -4.40 -0.63 4.17
C GLY A 361 -3.79 -0.18 2.85
N ASN A 362 -4.62 0.16 1.85
CA ASN A 362 -4.16 0.46 0.49
C ASN A 362 -3.43 1.81 0.37
N GLY A 363 -3.54 2.67 1.37
CA GLY A 363 -2.96 4.02 1.35
C GLY A 363 -3.77 5.02 0.53
N ARG A 364 -3.28 6.26 0.51
CA ARG A 364 -3.81 7.39 -0.25
C ARG A 364 -2.67 8.23 -0.81
N GLN A 365 -2.92 9.00 -1.84
CA GLN A 365 -1.91 9.88 -2.41
C GLN A 365 -1.48 10.95 -1.40
N ALA A 366 -0.18 10.97 -1.08
CA ALA A 366 0.36 11.94 -0.12
C ALA A 366 0.37 13.38 -0.64
N GLY A 367 0.30 13.57 -1.95
CA GLY A 367 0.45 14.87 -2.57
C GLY A 367 1.74 15.56 -2.12
N SER A 368 1.71 16.87 -2.01
CA SER A 368 2.90 17.67 -1.65
C SER A 368 3.50 17.37 -0.27
N SER A 369 2.86 16.58 0.59
CA SER A 369 3.49 16.15 1.86
C SER A 369 4.61 15.14 1.64
N PHE A 370 4.75 14.58 0.42
CA PHE A 370 5.85 13.71 0.04
C PHE A 370 7.16 14.48 -0.32
N LYS A 371 7.06 15.76 -0.68
CA LYS A 371 8.21 16.60 -1.10
C LYS A 371 9.39 16.62 -0.13
N PRO A 372 9.22 16.63 1.22
CA PRO A 372 10.32 16.55 2.16
C PRO A 372 11.19 15.30 2.02
N ILE A 373 10.64 14.19 1.53
CA ILE A 373 11.41 12.97 1.24
C ILE A 373 12.33 13.18 0.04
N GLY A 374 11.82 13.82 -1.02
CA GLY A 374 12.64 14.23 -2.17
C GLY A 374 13.70 15.28 -1.78
N LEU A 375 13.34 16.25 -0.94
CA LEU A 375 14.28 17.24 -0.44
C LEU A 375 15.39 16.61 0.42
N ALA A 376 15.04 15.64 1.30
CA ALA A 376 16.01 14.89 2.09
C ALA A 376 17.02 14.16 1.18
N ALA A 377 16.55 13.53 0.11
CA ALA A 377 17.41 12.85 -0.87
C ALA A 377 18.32 13.83 -1.62
N ALA A 378 17.83 15.02 -1.95
CA ALA A 378 18.61 16.07 -2.60
C ALA A 378 19.70 16.62 -1.68
N LEU A 379 19.33 17.02 -0.45
CA LEU A 379 20.27 17.56 0.54
C LEU A 379 21.37 16.53 0.87
N GLU A 380 21.03 15.26 1.06
CA GLU A 380 22.01 14.18 1.27
C GLU A 380 22.95 14.01 0.07
N SER A 381 22.45 14.26 -1.14
CA SER A 381 23.25 14.21 -2.37
C SER A 381 24.11 15.46 -2.58
N GLY A 382 24.15 16.40 -1.62
CA GLY A 382 24.96 17.61 -1.63
C GLY A 382 24.33 18.81 -2.35
N TRP A 383 23.03 18.80 -2.55
CA TRP A 383 22.31 19.91 -3.14
C TRP A 383 22.16 21.06 -2.13
N GLU A 384 22.48 22.27 -2.56
CA GLU A 384 22.44 23.43 -1.67
C GLU A 384 20.99 23.95 -1.56
N PRO A 385 20.47 24.19 -0.33
CA PRO A 385 19.11 24.71 -0.14
C PRO A 385 18.88 26.08 -0.78
N THR A 386 19.96 26.85 -0.97
CA THR A 386 19.98 28.18 -1.58
C THR A 386 20.15 28.13 -3.10
N ALA A 387 20.20 26.93 -3.72
CA ALA A 387 20.23 26.80 -5.18
C ALA A 387 18.91 27.30 -5.78
N PHE A 388 19.02 28.14 -6.80
CA PHE A 388 17.88 28.74 -7.48
C PHE A 388 17.41 27.88 -8.64
N TYR A 389 16.08 27.76 -8.77
CA TYR A 389 15.40 27.04 -9.82
C TYR A 389 14.38 27.95 -10.50
N PRO A 390 14.20 27.84 -11.81
CA PRO A 390 13.01 28.37 -12.47
C PRO A 390 11.75 27.85 -11.80
N ALA A 391 10.81 28.71 -11.52
CA ALA A 391 9.56 28.36 -10.87
C ALA A 391 8.35 28.85 -11.70
N PRO A 392 8.23 28.41 -12.97
CA PRO A 392 7.08 28.72 -13.81
C PRO A 392 5.81 28.18 -13.22
N THR A 393 4.67 28.76 -13.54
CA THR A 393 3.34 28.25 -13.12
C THR A 393 3.10 26.85 -13.68
N MET A 394 3.59 26.58 -14.87
CA MET A 394 3.57 25.26 -15.51
C MET A 394 4.94 24.98 -16.14
N ILE A 395 5.37 23.73 -16.04
CA ILE A 395 6.55 23.21 -16.72
C ILE A 395 6.21 21.88 -17.37
N GLU A 396 6.78 21.62 -18.52
CA GLU A 396 6.59 20.39 -19.28
C GLU A 396 7.91 19.64 -19.38
N PHE A 397 7.84 18.32 -19.22
CA PHE A 397 8.98 17.43 -19.40
C PHE A 397 8.62 16.40 -20.46
N PHE A 398 9.49 16.21 -21.43
CA PHE A 398 9.39 15.08 -22.35
C PHE A 398 9.80 13.79 -21.62
N ILE A 399 8.99 12.73 -21.75
CA ILE A 399 9.25 11.42 -21.13
C ILE A 399 9.50 10.41 -22.26
N PRO A 400 10.75 10.14 -22.61
CA PRO A 400 11.09 9.15 -23.61
C PRO A 400 10.55 7.75 -23.25
N GLY A 401 10.11 6.98 -24.24
CA GLY A 401 9.59 5.62 -24.05
C GLY A 401 8.16 5.53 -23.53
N ALA A 402 7.50 6.64 -23.24
CA ALA A 402 6.07 6.66 -22.93
C ALA A 402 5.22 6.59 -24.20
N ASP A 403 3.98 6.07 -24.08
CA ASP A 403 2.99 6.12 -25.18
C ASP A 403 2.80 7.57 -25.65
N VAL A 404 2.39 7.72 -26.92
CA VAL A 404 2.29 9.03 -27.61
C VAL A 404 1.50 10.05 -26.77
N ASP A 405 0.41 9.61 -26.14
CA ASP A 405 -0.45 10.48 -25.31
C ASP A 405 0.18 10.85 -23.96
N ASN A 406 1.19 10.11 -23.48
CA ASN A 406 1.85 10.27 -22.19
C ASN A 406 3.30 10.79 -22.28
N ARG A 407 3.76 11.18 -23.47
CA ARG A 407 5.16 11.62 -23.69
C ARG A 407 5.51 12.95 -23.01
N VAL A 408 4.51 13.73 -22.64
CA VAL A 408 4.72 15.02 -22.00
C VAL A 408 4.14 15.04 -20.59
N TRP A 409 5.03 15.10 -19.59
CA TRP A 409 4.61 15.28 -18.21
C TRP A 409 4.47 16.77 -17.90
N ARG A 410 3.22 17.23 -17.74
CA ARG A 410 2.88 18.61 -17.39
C ARG A 410 2.76 18.77 -15.90
N VAL A 411 3.44 19.74 -15.34
CA VAL A 411 3.43 20.05 -13.91
C VAL A 411 3.06 21.50 -13.69
N SER A 412 1.90 21.71 -13.06
CA SER A 412 1.45 23.05 -12.65
C SER A 412 1.80 23.35 -11.20
N GLY A 413 2.03 24.62 -10.86
CA GLY A 413 2.26 25.10 -9.50
C GLY A 413 3.67 25.65 -9.27
N GLY A 414 3.93 26.82 -9.82
CA GLY A 414 5.08 27.67 -9.57
C GLY A 414 4.69 28.99 -8.90
N VAL A 415 5.49 30.06 -9.13
CA VAL A 415 5.21 31.40 -8.60
C VAL A 415 4.10 32.05 -9.40
N ASN A 416 2.98 32.37 -8.77
CA ASN A 416 1.91 33.13 -9.40
C ASN A 416 2.38 34.53 -9.75
N GLY A 417 2.23 34.94 -11.00
CA GLY A 417 2.48 36.32 -11.41
C GLY A 417 2.76 36.56 -12.89
N HIS A 418 3.37 35.62 -13.60
CA HIS A 418 3.63 35.79 -15.04
C HIS A 418 2.79 34.89 -15.95
N ASP A 419 2.36 33.70 -15.48
CA ASP A 419 1.75 32.69 -16.33
C ASP A 419 0.21 32.56 -16.15
N ALA A 420 -0.38 33.37 -15.27
CA ALA A 420 -1.86 33.44 -15.14
C ALA A 420 -2.54 33.95 -16.44
N LEU A 421 -1.72 34.36 -17.41
CA LEU A 421 -2.15 34.95 -18.68
C LEU A 421 -1.80 34.07 -19.90
N GLU A 422 -0.98 33.04 -19.75
CA GLU A 422 -0.68 32.15 -20.88
C GLU A 422 -1.60 30.89 -20.82
N PRO A 423 -2.57 30.80 -21.74
CA PRO A 423 -3.40 29.62 -21.82
C PRO A 423 -2.55 28.42 -22.26
N ARG A 424 -3.00 27.21 -21.87
CA ARG A 424 -2.40 25.97 -22.38
C ARG A 424 -2.29 26.03 -23.90
N PHE A 425 -1.31 25.36 -24.48
CA PHE A 425 -1.07 25.35 -25.93
C PHE A 425 -2.35 25.06 -26.72
N GLU A 426 -3.10 24.05 -26.28
CA GLU A 426 -4.36 23.61 -26.91
C GLU A 426 -5.44 24.71 -26.85
N LYS A 427 -5.53 25.44 -25.73
CA LYS A 427 -6.47 26.56 -25.57
C LYS A 427 -6.10 27.72 -26.50
N GLY A 428 -4.80 28.00 -26.60
CA GLY A 428 -4.30 29.01 -27.52
C GLY A 428 -4.49 28.64 -28.98
N LEU A 429 -4.27 27.39 -29.34
CA LEU A 429 -4.52 26.86 -30.69
C LEU A 429 -6.01 26.93 -31.06
N THR A 430 -6.91 26.57 -30.12
CA THR A 430 -8.36 26.70 -30.28
C THR A 430 -8.75 28.16 -30.54
N ALA A 431 -8.20 29.10 -29.75
CA ALA A 431 -8.43 30.53 -29.92
C ALA A 431 -7.94 31.03 -31.29
N LEU A 432 -6.78 30.55 -31.73
CA LEU A 432 -6.21 30.88 -33.04
C LEU A 432 -7.12 30.41 -34.18
N PHE A 433 -7.62 29.18 -34.12
CA PHE A 433 -8.56 28.68 -35.09
C PHE A 433 -9.88 29.46 -35.10
N GLN A 434 -10.45 29.75 -33.93
CA GLN A 434 -11.68 30.51 -33.80
C GLN A 434 -11.54 31.92 -34.43
N PHE A 435 -10.44 32.61 -34.11
CA PHE A 435 -10.13 33.92 -34.67
C PHE A 435 -10.01 33.84 -36.21
N MET A 436 -9.19 32.90 -36.71
CA MET A 436 -8.99 32.67 -38.14
C MET A 436 -10.31 32.42 -38.89
N VAL A 437 -11.18 31.57 -38.34
CA VAL A 437 -12.49 31.25 -38.94
C VAL A 437 -13.37 32.51 -39.01
N ARG A 438 -13.30 33.38 -37.99
CA ARG A 438 -14.10 34.60 -37.94
C ARG A 438 -13.54 35.72 -38.80
N GLU A 439 -12.23 35.96 -38.74
CA GLU A 439 -11.61 37.14 -39.38
C GLU A 439 -11.00 36.84 -40.77
N GLY A 440 -10.76 35.55 -41.07
CA GLY A 440 -10.16 35.12 -42.35
C GLY A 440 -8.63 35.29 -42.40
N HIS A 441 -7.99 35.69 -41.31
CA HIS A 441 -6.53 35.84 -41.18
C HIS A 441 -6.09 35.54 -39.75
N LEU A 442 -4.78 35.48 -39.50
CA LEU A 442 -4.18 35.15 -38.21
C LEU A 442 -3.56 36.35 -37.44
N ASP A 443 -3.62 37.56 -38.04
CA ASP A 443 -3.00 38.74 -37.48
C ASP A 443 -3.92 39.42 -36.49
N ALA A 444 -3.88 38.93 -35.23
CA ALA A 444 -4.67 39.50 -34.16
C ALA A 444 -4.00 40.78 -33.63
N PRO A 445 -4.81 41.88 -33.39
CA PRO A 445 -4.30 43.08 -32.74
C PRO A 445 -3.62 42.80 -31.42
N ALA A 446 -2.62 43.61 -31.03
CA ALA A 446 -1.83 43.38 -29.82
C ALA A 446 -2.62 43.32 -28.51
N ASP A 447 -3.75 44.02 -28.45
CA ASP A 447 -4.67 44.09 -27.31
C ASP A 447 -5.88 43.13 -27.43
N HIS A 448 -5.95 42.36 -28.52
CA HIS A 448 -7.06 41.42 -28.76
C HIS A 448 -7.07 40.29 -27.77
N VAL A 449 -8.22 40.05 -27.14
CA VAL A 449 -8.50 38.88 -26.29
C VAL A 449 -9.59 38.04 -26.94
N GLU A 450 -9.20 36.88 -27.45
CA GLU A 450 -10.15 35.90 -27.98
C GLU A 450 -10.75 35.11 -26.85
N VAL A 451 -12.09 35.09 -26.74
CA VAL A 451 -12.80 34.32 -25.72
C VAL A 451 -13.26 33.00 -26.32
N ILE A 452 -12.78 31.93 -25.76
CA ILE A 452 -13.16 30.57 -26.19
C ILE A 452 -14.01 29.90 -25.11
N ALA A 453 -14.95 29.06 -25.57
CA ALA A 453 -15.61 28.08 -24.72
C ALA A 453 -14.81 26.79 -24.77
N TYR A 454 -14.16 26.45 -23.69
CA TYR A 454 -13.27 25.28 -23.61
C TYR A 454 -13.83 24.25 -22.63
N ARG A 455 -13.68 22.98 -22.94
CA ARG A 455 -14.02 21.85 -22.06
C ARG A 455 -12.80 20.96 -21.94
N ASP A 456 -12.42 20.59 -20.71
CA ASP A 456 -11.35 19.62 -20.50
C ASP A 456 -11.83 18.20 -20.86
N GLU A 457 -13.12 17.89 -20.61
CA GLU A 457 -13.80 16.65 -21.05
C GLU A 457 -15.09 16.97 -21.81
N PRO A 458 -15.57 16.11 -22.73
CA PRO A 458 -16.76 16.37 -23.55
C PRO A 458 -18.06 16.58 -22.75
N GLU A 459 -18.14 16.04 -21.52
CA GLU A 459 -19.31 16.07 -20.65
C GLU A 459 -19.35 17.30 -19.72
N ASP A 460 -18.23 18.05 -19.62
CA ASP A 460 -18.13 19.21 -18.73
C ASP A 460 -18.89 20.42 -19.28
N ASP A 461 -19.34 21.29 -18.37
CA ASP A 461 -19.82 22.61 -18.75
C ASP A 461 -18.66 23.46 -19.31
N PRO A 462 -18.88 24.24 -20.39
CA PRO A 462 -17.78 24.99 -20.99
C PRO A 462 -17.28 26.11 -20.07
N GLU A 463 -15.97 26.14 -19.85
CA GLU A 463 -15.29 27.26 -19.23
C GLU A 463 -15.00 28.34 -20.28
N TYR A 464 -15.35 29.59 -20.01
CA TYR A 464 -15.06 30.71 -20.91
C TYR A 464 -13.71 31.34 -20.56
N ILE A 465 -12.75 31.18 -21.47
CA ILE A 465 -11.36 31.58 -21.24
C ILE A 465 -10.99 32.64 -22.26
N GLY A 466 -10.44 33.77 -21.77
CA GLY A 466 -9.87 34.82 -22.63
C GLY A 466 -8.40 34.52 -22.96
N VAL A 467 -8.07 34.47 -24.24
CA VAL A 467 -6.72 34.28 -24.77
C VAL A 467 -6.22 35.56 -25.41
N ARG A 468 -5.10 36.10 -24.95
CA ARG A 468 -4.38 37.19 -25.62
C ARG A 468 -3.65 36.64 -26.83
N LEU A 469 -4.34 36.66 -27.98
CA LEU A 469 -3.94 35.85 -29.13
C LEU A 469 -2.64 36.29 -29.79
N ALA A 470 -2.38 37.61 -29.90
CA ALA A 470 -1.15 38.12 -30.45
C ALA A 470 0.06 37.76 -29.56
N GLU A 471 -0.07 37.91 -28.24
CA GLU A 471 0.95 37.56 -27.29
C GLU A 471 1.23 36.03 -27.29
N TRP A 472 0.18 35.20 -27.32
CA TRP A 472 0.33 33.77 -27.39
C TRP A 472 1.04 33.32 -28.68
N SER A 473 0.64 33.83 -29.85
CA SER A 473 1.25 33.52 -31.13
C SER A 473 2.71 33.93 -31.22
N ASN A 474 3.06 35.09 -30.66
CA ASN A 474 4.44 35.58 -30.63
C ASN A 474 5.33 34.74 -29.70
N ASN A 475 4.80 34.28 -28.58
CA ASN A 475 5.52 33.36 -27.69
C ASN A 475 5.84 32.04 -28.42
N ARG A 476 4.94 31.50 -29.22
CA ARG A 476 5.19 30.27 -30.00
C ARG A 476 6.28 30.50 -31.09
N ARG A 477 6.25 31.62 -31.77
CA ARG A 477 7.30 31.99 -32.74
C ARG A 477 8.66 32.13 -32.10
N TRP A 478 8.69 32.75 -30.93
CA TRP A 478 9.93 32.95 -30.15
C TRP A 478 10.49 31.61 -29.64
N GLU A 479 9.65 30.73 -29.09
CA GLU A 479 10.04 29.38 -28.65
C GLU A 479 10.58 28.55 -29.83
N TYR A 480 9.94 28.61 -31.00
CA TYR A 480 10.40 27.97 -32.21
C TYR A 480 11.79 28.47 -32.64
N GLY A 481 12.01 29.77 -32.64
CA GLY A 481 13.29 30.40 -33.02
C GLY A 481 14.45 29.99 -32.09
N ARG A 482 14.16 29.52 -30.89
CA ARG A 482 15.14 29.01 -29.92
C ARG A 482 15.24 27.47 -29.90
N GLY A 483 14.43 26.78 -30.67
CA GLY A 483 14.36 25.31 -30.62
C GLY A 483 13.72 24.77 -29.33
N GLU A 484 12.90 25.57 -28.65
CA GLU A 484 12.27 25.21 -27.37
C GLU A 484 10.84 24.65 -27.53
N LEU A 485 10.27 24.74 -28.74
CA LEU A 485 8.94 24.24 -29.05
C LEU A 485 9.04 22.78 -29.51
N PHE A 486 8.26 21.91 -28.91
CA PHE A 486 8.24 20.48 -29.25
C PHE A 486 7.80 20.23 -30.72
N ASP A 487 8.40 19.29 -31.40
CA ASP A 487 8.17 18.97 -32.82
C ASP A 487 6.68 18.74 -33.17
N TYR A 488 5.94 18.04 -32.28
CA TYR A 488 4.51 17.83 -32.49
C TYR A 488 3.70 19.13 -32.44
N ARG A 489 4.11 20.14 -31.65
CA ARG A 489 3.50 21.48 -31.60
C ARG A 489 3.88 22.30 -32.79
N VAL A 490 5.11 22.16 -33.27
CA VAL A 490 5.56 22.74 -34.53
C VAL A 490 4.64 22.24 -35.68
N ALA A 491 4.47 20.92 -35.79
CA ALA A 491 3.60 20.33 -36.80
C ALA A 491 2.14 20.80 -36.65
N MET A 492 1.59 20.85 -35.44
CA MET A 492 0.23 21.37 -35.20
C MET A 492 0.04 22.82 -35.63
N LEU A 493 1.05 23.69 -35.48
CA LEU A 493 1.00 25.07 -35.90
C LEU A 493 1.20 25.19 -37.42
N GLU A 494 2.06 24.40 -38.01
CA GLU A 494 2.27 24.35 -39.48
C GLU A 494 1.03 23.87 -40.23
N ASP A 495 0.18 23.05 -39.58
CA ASP A 495 -1.12 22.64 -40.12
C ASP A 495 -2.18 23.76 -40.07
N VAL A 496 -1.92 24.90 -39.37
CA VAL A 496 -2.85 26.03 -39.32
C VAL A 496 -2.73 26.82 -40.63
N PRO A 497 -3.79 26.93 -41.45
CA PRO A 497 -3.73 27.68 -42.69
C PRO A 497 -3.33 29.14 -42.47
N GLY A 498 -2.24 29.56 -43.10
CA GLY A 498 -1.72 30.91 -42.99
C GLY A 498 -0.79 31.16 -41.80
N TRP A 499 -0.47 30.12 -41.01
CA TRP A 499 0.54 30.28 -39.98
C TRP A 499 1.92 30.62 -40.57
N SER A 500 2.63 31.55 -39.93
CA SER A 500 4.00 31.90 -40.27
C SER A 500 4.84 31.97 -39.00
N TRP A 501 6.07 31.47 -39.07
CA TRP A 501 7.04 31.59 -38.00
C TRP A 501 7.65 33.00 -37.91
N GLU A 502 7.53 33.81 -38.98
CA GLU A 502 7.88 35.21 -38.97
C GLU A 502 6.72 36.01 -38.39
N PRO A 503 6.95 36.97 -37.49
CA PRO A 503 5.91 37.84 -36.95
C PRO A 503 5.38 38.77 -38.08
N PRO A 504 4.12 39.26 -37.98
CA PRO A 504 3.65 40.35 -38.82
C PRO A 504 4.61 41.56 -38.81
N GLU A 505 4.67 42.30 -39.91
CA GLU A 505 5.66 43.40 -40.07
C GLU A 505 5.55 44.48 -38.98
N ASP A 506 4.42 44.62 -38.33
CA ASP A 506 4.15 45.59 -37.27
C ASP A 506 4.36 45.01 -35.85
N GLN A 507 4.71 43.75 -35.74
CA GLN A 507 4.97 43.08 -34.44
C GLN A 507 6.41 42.69 -34.27
N VAL A 508 7.01 43.10 -33.13
CA VAL A 508 8.35 42.70 -32.74
C VAL A 508 8.27 41.51 -31.81
N LEU A 509 9.01 40.45 -32.12
CA LEU A 509 9.17 39.34 -31.17
C LEU A 509 9.75 39.84 -29.87
N VAL A 510 8.94 39.87 -28.83
CA VAL A 510 9.41 40.15 -27.47
C VAL A 510 9.60 38.81 -26.77
N PRO A 511 10.80 38.53 -26.25
CA PRO A 511 11.01 37.30 -25.49
C PRO A 511 9.98 37.18 -24.36
N ALA A 512 9.44 36.00 -24.17
CA ALA A 512 8.66 35.71 -22.97
C ALA A 512 9.55 36.08 -21.75
N PRO A 513 9.01 36.75 -20.72
CA PRO A 513 9.78 37.04 -19.54
C PRO A 513 10.30 35.75 -18.92
N GLU A 514 11.57 35.70 -18.55
CA GLU A 514 12.15 34.56 -17.88
C GLU A 514 11.32 34.23 -16.63
N PRO A 515 11.00 32.94 -16.42
CA PRO A 515 10.23 32.54 -15.26
C PRO A 515 10.95 32.98 -13.98
N PRO A 516 10.22 33.40 -12.94
CA PRO A 516 10.83 33.77 -11.67
C PRO A 516 11.61 32.60 -11.09
N THR A 517 12.79 32.85 -10.56
CA THR A 517 13.60 31.83 -9.89
C THR A 517 13.41 31.90 -8.39
N VAL A 518 13.41 30.73 -7.76
CA VAL A 518 13.32 30.57 -6.30
C VAL A 518 14.32 29.51 -5.81
N ASP A 519 14.78 29.67 -4.57
CA ASP A 519 15.58 28.66 -3.90
C ASP A 519 14.70 27.48 -3.39
N LEU A 520 15.35 26.36 -3.03
CA LEU A 520 14.66 25.19 -2.49
C LEU A 520 13.94 25.47 -1.15
N ILE A 521 14.42 26.44 -0.39
CA ILE A 521 13.81 26.85 0.87
C ILE A 521 12.42 27.44 0.59
N ARG A 522 12.35 28.44 -0.28
CA ARG A 522 11.10 29.08 -0.67
C ARG A 522 10.18 28.12 -1.42
N ALA A 523 10.76 27.30 -2.32
CA ALA A 523 10.00 26.29 -3.06
C ALA A 523 9.32 25.27 -2.12
N THR A 524 9.98 24.85 -1.05
CA THR A 524 9.43 23.94 -0.03
C THR A 524 8.35 24.63 0.79
N ARG A 525 8.61 25.83 1.33
CA ARG A 525 7.68 26.58 2.17
C ARG A 525 6.40 26.97 1.44
N ARG A 526 6.48 27.26 0.14
CA ARG A 526 5.35 27.60 -0.74
C ARG A 526 4.82 26.41 -1.54
N SER A 527 5.51 25.27 -1.45
CA SER A 527 5.07 24.02 -2.09
C SER A 527 5.05 24.05 -3.62
N TYR A 528 6.00 24.75 -4.28
CA TYR A 528 6.03 24.85 -5.75
C TYR A 528 6.34 23.50 -6.41
N ASN A 529 5.39 22.97 -7.20
CA ASN A 529 5.51 21.69 -7.89
C ASN A 529 6.57 21.71 -8.98
N SER A 530 6.65 22.79 -9.76
CA SER A 530 7.57 22.94 -10.88
C SER A 530 9.04 22.78 -10.47
N VAL A 531 9.41 23.28 -9.29
CA VAL A 531 10.76 23.12 -8.74
C VAL A 531 11.04 21.68 -8.32
N PHE A 532 10.10 21.03 -7.62
CA PHE A 532 10.30 19.65 -7.18
C PHE A 532 10.28 18.65 -8.34
N ALA A 533 9.52 18.92 -9.41
CA ALA A 533 9.55 18.14 -10.63
C ALA A 533 10.94 18.20 -11.29
N GLN A 534 11.51 19.40 -11.46
CA GLN A 534 12.89 19.58 -11.96
C GLN A 534 13.90 18.86 -11.06
N LEU A 535 13.76 18.98 -9.73
CA LEU A 535 14.62 18.30 -8.76
C LEU A 535 14.58 16.77 -8.98
N SER A 536 13.39 16.18 -9.13
CA SER A 536 13.21 14.75 -9.38
C SER A 536 13.82 14.31 -10.71
N MET A 537 13.59 15.08 -11.78
CA MET A 537 14.16 14.79 -13.09
C MET A 537 15.69 14.77 -13.07
N GLN A 538 16.31 15.72 -12.38
CA GLN A 538 17.75 15.83 -12.28
C GLN A 538 18.37 14.79 -11.34
N MET A 539 17.69 14.48 -10.22
CA MET A 539 18.18 13.54 -9.22
C MET A 539 17.92 12.08 -9.58
N GLY A 540 16.84 11.82 -10.31
CA GLY A 540 16.30 10.52 -10.64
C GLY A 540 15.33 9.97 -9.59
N ALA A 541 14.21 9.44 -10.04
CA ALA A 541 13.11 8.94 -9.20
C ALA A 541 13.54 7.85 -8.22
N GLN A 542 14.49 6.99 -8.60
CA GLN A 542 14.99 5.90 -7.76
C GLN A 542 15.61 6.39 -6.43
N ARG A 543 16.26 7.57 -6.42
CA ARG A 543 16.80 8.13 -5.18
C ARG A 543 15.71 8.56 -4.21
N VAL A 544 14.59 9.09 -4.73
CA VAL A 544 13.41 9.46 -3.93
C VAL A 544 12.82 8.20 -3.28
N VAL A 545 12.64 7.12 -4.06
CA VAL A 545 12.14 5.83 -3.57
C VAL A 545 13.09 5.22 -2.52
N SER A 546 14.39 5.22 -2.79
CA SER A 546 15.39 4.73 -1.84
C SER A 546 15.38 5.49 -0.52
N MET A 547 15.23 6.83 -0.57
CA MET A 547 15.08 7.65 0.63
C MET A 547 13.81 7.29 1.40
N ALA A 548 12.66 7.16 0.73
CA ALA A 548 11.39 6.77 1.35
C ALA A 548 11.52 5.43 2.10
N ARG A 549 12.17 4.42 1.47
CA ARG A 549 12.43 3.12 2.09
C ARG A 549 13.31 3.23 3.34
N ARG A 550 14.40 3.98 3.26
CA ARG A 550 15.30 4.21 4.40
C ARG A 550 14.60 4.92 5.55
N LEU A 551 13.71 5.86 5.25
CA LEU A 551 12.89 6.56 6.25
C LEU A 551 11.80 5.67 6.87
N GLY A 552 11.63 4.43 6.38
CA GLY A 552 10.77 3.42 7.00
C GLY A 552 9.43 3.18 6.30
N MET A 553 9.19 3.78 5.13
CA MET A 553 7.96 3.56 4.37
C MET A 553 7.93 2.16 3.78
N ARG A 554 6.81 1.45 3.97
CA ARG A 554 6.57 0.08 3.48
C ARG A 554 5.66 0.03 2.26
N SER A 555 4.86 1.07 2.03
CA SER A 555 3.96 1.19 0.88
C SER A 555 4.68 0.97 -0.46
N PRO A 556 4.07 0.34 -1.45
CA PRO A 556 4.69 0.09 -2.76
C PRO A 556 4.82 1.40 -3.56
N ILE A 557 6.02 1.99 -3.57
CA ILE A 557 6.30 3.23 -4.29
C ILE A 557 7.03 2.89 -5.58
N GLN A 558 6.45 3.29 -6.73
CA GLN A 558 7.05 3.11 -8.05
C GLN A 558 8.13 4.18 -8.33
N PRO A 559 9.23 3.85 -9.00
CA PRO A 559 10.30 4.80 -9.29
C PRO A 559 9.98 5.71 -10.48
N VAL A 560 8.90 6.50 -10.36
CA VAL A 560 8.50 7.51 -11.36
C VAL A 560 8.75 8.92 -10.84
N ASN A 561 9.08 9.85 -11.72
CA ASN A 561 9.46 11.21 -11.34
C ASN A 561 8.34 12.00 -10.63
N SER A 562 7.08 11.70 -10.96
CA SER A 562 5.93 12.31 -10.30
C SER A 562 5.80 11.97 -8.81
N ASN A 563 6.46 10.90 -8.34
CA ASN A 563 6.40 10.51 -6.92
C ASN A 563 6.99 11.55 -5.96
N VAL A 564 7.87 12.42 -6.41
CA VAL A 564 8.31 13.57 -5.60
C VAL A 564 7.14 14.49 -5.21
N LEU A 565 6.06 14.47 -6.01
CA LEU A 565 4.82 15.21 -5.77
C LEU A 565 3.77 14.39 -5.01
N GLY A 566 4.09 13.13 -4.64
CA GLY A 566 3.22 12.26 -3.85
C GLY A 566 2.10 11.60 -4.64
N THR A 567 2.38 11.15 -5.86
CA THR A 567 1.38 10.48 -6.73
C THR A 567 1.19 8.99 -6.42
N SER A 568 2.10 8.35 -5.67
CA SER A 568 1.90 6.99 -5.18
C SER A 568 1.00 6.98 -3.93
N ASP A 569 0.18 5.92 -3.83
CA ASP A 569 -0.59 5.65 -2.64
C ASP A 569 0.33 5.18 -1.51
N VAL A 570 0.26 5.85 -0.38
CA VAL A 570 1.05 5.55 0.82
C VAL A 570 0.15 5.58 2.05
N THR A 571 0.44 4.73 3.02
CA THR A 571 -0.33 4.70 4.26
C THR A 571 0.00 5.90 5.14
N LEU A 572 -0.96 6.34 5.93
CA LEU A 572 -0.77 7.48 6.83
C LEU A 572 0.27 7.15 7.91
N ILE A 573 0.34 5.90 8.37
CA ILE A 573 1.35 5.45 9.34
C ILE A 573 2.76 5.49 8.73
N ASP A 574 2.94 5.19 7.44
CA ASP A 574 4.23 5.32 6.75
C ASP A 574 4.68 6.79 6.70
N MET A 575 3.76 7.71 6.43
CA MET A 575 4.04 9.14 6.45
C MET A 575 4.43 9.61 7.85
N ALA A 576 3.71 9.16 8.89
CA ALA A 576 4.06 9.46 10.28
C ALA A 576 5.43 8.90 10.66
N ALA A 577 5.77 7.68 10.25
CA ALA A 577 7.06 7.03 10.51
C ALA A 577 8.23 7.76 9.81
N ALA A 578 8.06 8.16 8.55
CA ALA A 578 9.07 8.92 7.81
C ALA A 578 9.36 10.27 8.48
N TYR A 579 8.31 10.99 8.90
CA TYR A 579 8.47 12.26 9.61
C TYR A 579 8.96 12.09 11.05
N SER A 580 8.66 10.98 11.71
CA SER A 580 9.24 10.60 13.00
C SER A 580 10.76 10.43 12.89
N THR A 581 11.25 9.91 11.76
CA THR A 581 12.68 9.82 11.48
C THR A 581 13.31 11.22 11.37
N PHE A 582 12.62 12.20 10.77
CA PHE A 582 13.08 13.61 10.77
C PHE A 582 13.06 14.20 12.19
N ALA A 583 11.98 14.00 12.95
CA ALA A 583 11.89 14.46 14.35
C ALA A 583 13.00 13.91 15.23
N ASN A 584 13.42 12.67 14.97
CA ASN A 584 14.50 11.96 15.67
C ASN A 584 15.87 12.14 15.00
N ARG A 585 16.08 13.26 14.31
CA ARG A 585 17.36 13.66 13.70
C ARG A 585 17.96 12.57 12.80
N GLY A 586 17.11 11.93 11.97
CA GLY A 586 17.50 10.93 11.00
C GLY A 586 17.68 9.50 11.55
N VAL A 587 17.32 9.26 12.79
CA VAL A 587 17.28 7.91 13.37
C VAL A 587 15.87 7.34 13.21
N ARG A 588 15.74 6.32 12.40
CA ARG A 588 14.52 5.56 12.20
C ARG A 588 14.28 4.60 13.36
N ILE A 589 13.05 4.58 13.87
CA ILE A 589 12.52 3.58 14.79
C ILE A 589 11.18 3.12 14.20
N PRO A 590 10.98 1.81 13.96
CA PRO A 590 9.72 1.32 13.40
C PRO A 590 8.52 1.62 14.29
N PRO A 591 7.31 1.84 13.72
CA PRO A 591 6.09 1.97 14.50
C PRO A 591 5.82 0.74 15.37
N ALA A 592 5.48 0.97 16.61
CA ALA A 592 5.12 -0.05 17.59
C ALA A 592 3.76 0.26 18.23
N MET A 593 2.85 -0.72 18.25
CA MET A 593 1.52 -0.63 18.87
C MET A 593 1.43 -1.44 20.15
N VAL A 594 2.27 -2.46 20.31
CA VAL A 594 2.30 -3.36 21.45
C VAL A 594 3.68 -3.29 22.10
N THR A 595 3.73 -3.24 23.42
CA THR A 595 4.99 -3.22 24.18
C THR A 595 5.28 -4.55 24.84
N ARG A 596 4.23 -5.29 25.25
CA ARG A 596 4.40 -6.59 25.90
C ARG A 596 3.13 -7.43 25.76
N VAL A 597 3.32 -8.73 25.66
CA VAL A 597 2.27 -9.75 25.78
C VAL A 597 2.69 -10.70 26.91
N SER A 598 1.86 -10.82 27.93
CA SER A 598 2.09 -11.70 29.09
C SER A 598 0.84 -12.52 29.40
N ARG A 599 1.03 -13.63 30.12
CA ARG A 599 -0.06 -14.41 30.74
C ARG A 599 -0.52 -13.75 32.04
N THR A 600 -1.65 -14.18 32.55
CA THR A 600 -2.19 -13.72 33.86
C THR A 600 -1.27 -14.08 35.03
N ASP A 601 -0.47 -15.15 34.90
CA ASP A 601 0.56 -15.52 35.87
C ASP A 601 1.82 -14.62 35.88
N GLY A 602 1.88 -13.65 34.96
CA GLY A 602 3.00 -12.72 34.77
C GLY A 602 4.08 -13.21 33.81
N THR A 603 3.97 -14.44 33.28
CA THR A 603 4.92 -14.95 32.25
C THR A 603 4.88 -14.11 31.01
N THR A 604 6.00 -13.54 30.60
CA THR A 604 6.12 -12.76 29.36
C THR A 604 6.31 -13.71 28.20
N LEU A 605 5.39 -13.62 27.21
CA LEU A 605 5.47 -14.36 25.95
C LEU A 605 6.23 -13.60 24.88
N TRP A 606 6.06 -12.29 24.88
CA TRP A 606 6.70 -11.42 23.91
C TRP A 606 6.90 -10.02 24.51
N SER A 607 7.99 -9.38 24.17
CA SER A 607 8.28 -7.98 24.51
C SER A 607 8.84 -7.24 23.30
N TRP A 608 8.42 -6.00 23.13
CA TRP A 608 8.96 -5.13 22.10
C TRP A 608 10.42 -4.78 22.43
N GLU A 609 11.27 -4.90 21.42
CA GLU A 609 12.65 -4.45 21.48
C GLU A 609 12.82 -3.24 20.56
N ARG A 610 13.45 -2.20 21.10
CA ARG A 610 13.68 -0.97 20.35
C ARG A 610 14.75 -1.19 19.27
N GLU A 611 14.32 -1.36 18.04
CA GLU A 611 15.20 -1.34 16.87
C GLU A 611 15.40 0.11 16.41
N GLN A 612 16.66 0.47 16.14
CA GLN A 612 16.96 1.80 15.62
C GLN A 612 18.03 1.75 14.54
N GLU A 613 17.86 2.57 13.51
CA GLU A 613 18.78 2.64 12.38
C GLU A 613 18.97 4.11 11.95
N ARG A 614 20.19 4.49 11.59
CA ARG A 614 20.42 5.81 11.02
C ARG A 614 20.06 5.81 9.54
N ALA A 615 18.93 6.40 9.21
CA ALA A 615 18.41 6.52 7.85
C ALA A 615 18.95 7.78 7.13
N LEU A 616 19.22 8.86 7.87
CA LEU A 616 19.70 10.13 7.36
C LEU A 616 20.69 10.74 8.37
N ASP A 617 21.71 11.45 7.91
CA ASP A 617 22.60 12.11 8.83
C ASP A 617 21.95 13.29 9.58
N ALA A 618 22.42 13.56 10.80
CA ALA A 618 21.79 14.55 11.66
C ALA A 618 21.87 15.97 11.09
N ARG A 619 22.96 16.31 10.39
CA ARG A 619 23.16 17.66 9.84
C ARG A 619 22.17 17.93 8.72
N THR A 620 22.01 16.98 7.80
CA THR A 620 21.01 17.06 6.70
C THR A 620 19.60 17.13 7.27
N THR A 621 19.33 16.36 8.34
CA THR A 621 18.01 16.37 9.00
C THR A 621 17.72 17.69 9.70
N ASP A 622 18.71 18.29 10.41
CA ASP A 622 18.56 19.60 11.07
C ASP A 622 18.30 20.70 10.04
N GLN A 623 18.99 20.65 8.88
CA GLN A 623 18.77 21.57 7.77
C GLN A 623 17.38 21.43 7.15
N LEU A 624 16.95 20.18 6.90
CA LEU A 624 15.59 19.87 6.42
C LEU A 624 14.53 20.39 7.41
N THR A 625 14.70 20.11 8.70
CA THR A 625 13.80 20.55 9.76
C THR A 625 13.64 22.06 9.78
N TRP A 626 14.75 22.82 9.71
CA TRP A 626 14.70 24.28 9.65
C TRP A 626 13.91 24.80 8.43
N ILE A 627 14.06 24.14 7.27
CA ILE A 627 13.26 24.51 6.08
C ILE A 627 11.76 24.26 6.35
N LEU A 628 11.43 23.12 6.97
CA LEU A 628 10.05 22.72 7.27
C LEU A 628 9.40 23.53 8.40
N GLU A 629 10.15 24.08 9.36
CA GLU A 629 9.64 25.06 10.33
C GLU A 629 9.07 26.28 9.59
N GLY A 630 9.75 26.73 8.53
CA GLY A 630 9.28 27.83 7.70
C GLY A 630 7.98 27.54 6.96
N THR A 631 7.62 26.29 6.73
CA THR A 631 6.31 25.94 6.16
C THR A 631 5.16 26.31 7.12
N ILE A 632 5.37 26.15 8.43
CA ILE A 632 4.38 26.49 9.47
C ILE A 632 4.44 27.99 9.81
N THR A 633 5.63 28.60 9.86
CA THR A 633 5.79 30.00 10.27
C THR A 633 5.41 30.99 9.16
N GLU A 634 5.74 30.69 7.92
CA GLU A 634 5.66 31.62 6.77
C GLU A 634 4.92 31.02 5.55
N GLY A 635 4.77 29.68 5.54
CA GLY A 635 4.34 28.92 4.37
C GLY A 635 2.89 28.50 4.39
N THR A 636 2.61 27.39 3.67
CA THR A 636 1.26 26.84 3.45
C THR A 636 0.62 26.24 4.68
N GLY A 637 1.42 25.92 5.72
CA GLY A 637 0.99 25.25 6.96
C GLY A 637 0.69 26.20 8.13
N HIS A 638 0.52 27.51 7.91
CA HIS A 638 0.40 28.49 8.99
C HIS A 638 -0.72 28.23 10.01
N ARG A 639 -1.78 27.49 9.63
CA ARG A 639 -2.88 27.10 10.53
C ARG A 639 -2.47 26.01 11.54
N ALA A 640 -1.38 25.29 11.28
CA ALA A 640 -0.81 24.27 12.17
C ALA A 640 0.14 24.88 13.23
N ARG A 641 0.24 26.23 13.33
CA ARG A 641 1.15 26.89 14.29
C ARG A 641 0.79 26.54 15.73
N LEU A 642 1.79 26.04 16.46
CA LEU A 642 1.73 25.74 17.89
C LEU A 642 2.40 26.87 18.72
N ASP A 643 2.27 26.79 20.04
CA ASP A 643 2.99 27.62 21.03
C ASP A 643 4.49 27.22 21.21
N ARG A 644 4.96 26.30 20.37
CA ARG A 644 6.31 25.71 20.40
C ARG A 644 6.85 25.46 19.00
N PRO A 645 8.18 25.27 18.84
CA PRO A 645 8.75 24.90 17.56
C PRO A 645 8.12 23.67 16.95
N ALA A 646 7.69 23.78 15.70
CA ALA A 646 7.08 22.70 14.94
C ALA A 646 7.48 22.80 13.45
N ALA A 647 7.70 21.66 12.83
CA ALA A 647 8.02 21.54 11.42
C ALA A 647 6.99 20.65 10.73
N GLY A 648 6.69 20.90 9.46
CA GLY A 648 5.66 20.09 8.78
C GLY A 648 5.44 20.47 7.34
N LYS A 649 4.52 19.78 6.68
CA LYS A 649 4.19 19.97 5.28
C LYS A 649 2.74 19.66 4.98
N THR A 650 2.11 20.52 4.20
CA THR A 650 0.78 20.30 3.62
C THR A 650 0.86 19.37 2.42
N GLY A 651 -0.09 18.45 2.29
CA GLY A 651 -0.37 17.64 1.11
C GLY A 651 -1.74 18.00 0.53
N THR A 652 -1.84 18.02 -0.77
CA THR A 652 -3.10 18.17 -1.49
C THR A 652 -2.92 17.48 -2.84
N THR A 653 -3.83 16.58 -3.18
CA THR A 653 -3.82 15.90 -4.47
C THR A 653 -4.48 16.75 -5.56
N GLN A 654 -4.33 16.34 -6.81
CA GLN A 654 -5.08 16.94 -7.91
C GLN A 654 -6.57 16.80 -7.64
N ASN A 655 -7.34 17.76 -8.08
CA ASN A 655 -8.80 17.83 -7.88
C ASN A 655 -9.24 17.88 -6.40
N TYR A 656 -8.31 18.09 -5.44
CA TYR A 656 -8.65 18.20 -4.01
C TYR A 656 -9.35 16.97 -3.40
N ALA A 657 -9.05 15.77 -3.92
CA ALA A 657 -9.66 14.52 -3.43
C ALA A 657 -9.04 14.06 -2.11
N ASP A 658 -7.73 14.29 -1.90
CA ASP A 658 -7.05 14.01 -0.65
C ASP A 658 -6.35 15.27 -0.12
N ALA A 659 -6.48 15.53 1.16
CA ALA A 659 -5.84 16.62 1.87
C ALA A 659 -5.10 16.08 3.09
N LEU A 660 -3.79 16.39 3.20
CA LEU A 660 -2.95 15.92 4.29
C LEU A 660 -2.23 17.07 4.99
N PHE A 661 -1.97 16.87 6.28
CA PHE A 661 -0.94 17.61 7.00
C PHE A 661 -0.09 16.64 7.81
N VAL A 662 1.22 16.64 7.58
CA VAL A 662 2.17 15.83 8.34
C VAL A 662 3.20 16.76 8.96
N GLY A 663 3.39 16.64 10.27
CA GLY A 663 4.32 17.51 10.97
C GLY A 663 4.76 16.94 12.32
N TYR A 664 5.76 17.59 12.91
CA TYR A 664 6.40 17.13 14.12
C TYR A 664 6.98 18.26 14.97
N THR A 665 7.20 17.94 16.22
CA THR A 665 8.06 18.62 17.18
C THR A 665 9.22 17.68 17.52
N PRO A 666 10.22 18.07 18.31
CA PRO A 666 11.24 17.12 18.81
C PRO A 666 10.66 15.91 19.58
N GLN A 667 9.42 16.01 20.06
CA GLN A 667 8.81 15.06 21.01
C GLN A 667 7.64 14.27 20.44
N ARG A 668 6.98 14.73 19.39
CA ARG A 668 5.79 14.10 18.80
C ARG A 668 5.76 14.31 17.30
N THR A 669 5.25 13.33 16.59
CA THR A 669 4.93 13.40 15.17
C THR A 669 3.46 13.08 14.98
N ALA A 670 2.78 13.85 14.13
CA ALA A 670 1.40 13.51 13.75
C ALA A 670 1.20 13.63 12.24
N ALA A 671 0.38 12.74 11.69
CA ALA A 671 -0.10 12.76 10.33
C ALA A 671 -1.64 12.79 10.35
N VAL A 672 -2.24 13.68 9.57
CA VAL A 672 -3.68 13.83 9.43
C VAL A 672 -4.03 13.79 7.95
N TRP A 673 -5.01 12.96 7.60
CA TRP A 673 -5.62 12.88 6.29
C TRP A 673 -7.10 13.26 6.39
N VAL A 674 -7.62 13.91 5.34
CA VAL A 674 -9.04 14.23 5.17
C VAL A 674 -9.41 13.94 3.72
N GLY A 675 -10.52 13.23 3.50
CA GLY A 675 -11.01 12.84 2.19
C GLY A 675 -12.27 11.97 2.28
N PHE A 676 -12.71 11.45 1.17
CA PHE A 676 -13.82 10.50 1.12
C PHE A 676 -13.27 9.06 1.02
N PRO A 677 -13.65 8.14 1.94
CA PRO A 677 -13.18 6.76 1.94
C PRO A 677 -13.53 6.01 0.64
N GLU A 678 -14.67 6.34 0.02
CA GLU A 678 -15.24 5.67 -1.13
C GLU A 678 -14.41 5.89 -2.42
N GLY A 679 -13.58 6.96 -2.49
CA GLY A 679 -12.75 7.21 -3.68
C GLY A 679 -12.18 8.61 -3.80
N GLN A 680 -11.76 8.93 -5.02
CA GLN A 680 -11.17 10.23 -5.38
C GLN A 680 -12.26 11.29 -5.64
N ILE A 681 -13.04 11.60 -4.61
CA ILE A 681 -14.13 12.58 -4.68
C ILE A 681 -13.58 13.99 -4.36
N PRO A 682 -13.74 14.98 -5.26
CA PRO A 682 -13.23 16.32 -5.04
C PRO A 682 -13.89 17.02 -3.84
N MET A 683 -13.10 17.52 -2.92
CA MET A 683 -13.54 18.30 -1.76
C MET A 683 -13.62 19.80 -2.09
N VAL A 684 -14.51 20.13 -3.01
CA VAL A 684 -14.83 21.51 -3.43
C VAL A 684 -16.37 21.68 -3.49
N PRO A 685 -16.90 22.90 -3.45
CA PRO A 685 -18.35 23.11 -3.62
C PRO A 685 -18.83 22.54 -4.98
N PRO A 686 -20.00 21.84 -5.05
CA PRO A 686 -20.97 21.67 -3.95
C PRO A 686 -20.72 20.46 -3.05
N THR A 687 -19.72 19.59 -3.33
CA THR A 687 -19.43 18.36 -2.56
C THR A 687 -19.09 18.67 -1.10
N THR A 688 -18.40 19.77 -0.86
CA THR A 688 -18.11 20.32 0.47
C THR A 688 -18.52 21.80 0.51
N ASP A 689 -18.75 22.35 1.70
CA ASP A 689 -19.13 23.76 1.90
C ASP A 689 -18.03 24.74 1.42
N ARG A 690 -16.80 24.29 1.40
CA ARG A 690 -15.62 25.03 1.00
C ARG A 690 -14.57 24.10 0.41
N LYS A 691 -13.62 24.67 -0.33
CA LYS A 691 -12.45 23.96 -0.83
C LYS A 691 -11.58 23.46 0.33
N VAL A 692 -11.35 22.15 0.40
CA VAL A 692 -10.51 21.47 1.41
C VAL A 692 -9.14 21.15 0.82
N TYR A 693 -8.08 21.53 1.52
CA TYR A 693 -6.69 21.26 1.18
C TYR A 693 -5.87 21.11 2.46
N GLY A 694 -4.63 20.63 2.36
CA GLY A 694 -3.80 20.32 3.53
C GLY A 694 -3.60 21.44 4.56
N GLY A 695 -3.72 22.72 4.14
CA GLY A 695 -3.66 23.88 5.03
C GLY A 695 -5.00 24.25 5.69
N THR A 696 -6.08 23.48 5.48
CA THR A 696 -7.41 23.70 6.07
C THR A 696 -7.67 22.75 7.23
N TYR A 697 -8.67 21.87 7.13
CA TYR A 697 -9.05 20.93 8.18
C TYR A 697 -7.88 20.05 8.66
N PRO A 698 -7.02 19.47 7.75
CA PRO A 698 -5.90 18.66 8.24
C PRO A 698 -4.94 19.43 9.16
N ALA A 699 -4.63 20.69 8.81
CA ALA A 699 -3.76 21.54 9.62
C ALA A 699 -4.38 21.94 10.97
N LEU A 700 -5.71 22.17 11.02
CA LEU A 700 -6.45 22.51 12.24
C LEU A 700 -6.54 21.30 13.17
N ILE A 701 -6.94 20.13 12.66
CA ILE A 701 -7.00 18.89 13.42
C ILE A 701 -5.60 18.54 13.96
N TRP A 702 -4.56 18.64 13.12
CA TRP A 702 -3.17 18.43 13.53
C TRP A 702 -2.79 19.36 14.69
N LYS A 703 -3.13 20.63 14.60
CA LYS A 703 -2.84 21.62 15.67
C LYS A 703 -3.49 21.24 16.99
N ASP A 704 -4.78 20.89 16.97
CA ASP A 704 -5.52 20.53 18.19
C ASP A 704 -4.94 19.28 18.83
N VAL A 705 -4.73 18.24 18.03
CA VAL A 705 -4.17 16.96 18.47
C VAL A 705 -2.75 17.14 19.02
N MET A 706 -1.89 17.90 18.33
CA MET A 706 -0.54 18.15 18.80
C MET A 706 -0.51 19.06 20.03
N SER A 707 -1.44 19.99 20.16
CA SER A 707 -1.58 20.79 21.40
C SER A 707 -1.92 19.89 22.58
N ALA A 708 -2.87 18.97 22.42
CA ALA A 708 -3.22 17.98 23.43
C ALA A 708 -2.04 17.05 23.76
N ALA A 709 -1.32 16.56 22.73
CA ALA A 709 -0.16 15.67 22.88
C ALA A 709 1.01 16.30 23.64
N HIS A 710 1.01 17.63 23.81
CA HIS A 710 2.06 18.37 24.48
C HIS A 710 1.62 19.03 25.80
N ALA A 711 0.37 18.83 26.23
CA ALA A 711 -0.16 19.54 27.39
C ALA A 711 0.70 19.39 28.68
N SER A 712 1.35 18.22 28.83
CA SER A 712 2.23 17.94 29.98
C SER A 712 3.72 17.96 29.66
N LEU A 713 4.11 18.30 28.41
CA LEU A 713 5.50 18.25 27.98
C LEU A 713 6.15 19.63 27.97
N SER A 714 7.37 19.72 28.48
CA SER A 714 8.18 20.94 28.36
C SER A 714 8.47 21.27 26.92
N VAL A 715 8.61 22.56 26.61
CA VAL A 715 8.97 23.04 25.28
C VAL A 715 10.42 22.66 24.99
N LEU A 716 10.64 21.95 23.86
CA LEU A 716 11.95 21.66 23.31
C LEU A 716 12.11 22.38 21.96
N SER A 717 13.31 22.87 21.70
CA SER A 717 13.68 23.44 20.40
C SER A 717 14.36 22.40 19.52
N PHE A 718 14.19 22.53 18.21
CA PHE A 718 15.03 21.81 17.26
C PHE A 718 16.49 22.25 17.35
N MET A 719 17.41 21.41 16.89
CA MET A 719 18.80 21.81 16.72
C MET A 719 18.91 22.84 15.60
N ALA A 720 19.62 23.92 15.86
CA ALA A 720 19.89 24.89 14.82
C ALA A 720 20.65 24.24 13.65
N PRO A 721 20.30 24.57 12.39
CA PRO A 721 21.07 24.08 11.27
C PRO A 721 22.52 24.55 11.44
N PRO A 722 23.48 23.74 11.02
CA PRO A 722 24.88 24.17 11.06
C PRO A 722 25.02 25.48 10.29
N PRO A 723 25.82 26.42 10.75
CA PRO A 723 26.08 27.64 9.98
C PRO A 723 26.50 27.19 8.58
N SER A 724 25.89 27.79 7.56
CA SER A 724 26.37 27.63 6.18
C SER A 724 27.85 27.88 6.24
N SER A 725 28.67 26.91 5.86
CA SER A 725 30.11 27.11 5.79
C SER A 725 30.31 28.22 4.80
N THR A 726 30.44 29.43 5.31
CA THR A 726 31.00 30.57 4.59
C THR A 726 32.52 30.33 4.41
N THR A 727 32.85 29.21 3.84
CA THR A 727 34.00 29.12 3.01
C THR A 727 33.56 29.86 1.75
N THR A 728 33.92 31.08 1.63
CA THR A 728 33.95 31.83 0.38
C THR A 728 34.87 31.11 -0.60
N THR A 729 34.53 29.91 -0.99
CA THR A 729 34.82 29.48 -2.33
C THR A 729 33.74 30.19 -3.13
N THR A 730 34.15 31.29 -3.73
CA THR A 730 33.51 31.87 -4.90
C THR A 730 33.52 30.80 -5.99
N ARG A 731 32.70 29.77 -5.80
CA ARG A 731 32.24 28.94 -6.89
C ARG A 731 31.12 29.77 -7.51
N PRO A 732 31.24 30.18 -8.77
CA PRO A 732 30.13 30.80 -9.46
C PRO A 732 28.89 29.89 -9.26
N PRO A 733 27.67 30.45 -9.16
CA PRO A 733 26.48 29.64 -9.21
C PRO A 733 26.67 28.65 -10.35
N ALA A 734 26.42 27.37 -10.10
CA ALA A 734 26.59 26.31 -11.09
C ALA A 734 25.90 26.86 -12.37
N GLN A 735 26.69 27.30 -13.32
CA GLN A 735 26.16 27.83 -14.56
C GLN A 735 25.34 26.69 -15.13
N ALA A 736 24.03 26.88 -15.20
CA ALA A 736 23.19 26.01 -15.93
C ALA A 736 23.70 26.03 -17.37
N LEU A 737 24.14 24.86 -17.83
CA LEU A 737 24.63 24.70 -19.18
C LEU A 737 23.43 24.48 -20.07
N PRO A 738 23.40 25.02 -21.28
CA PRO A 738 22.39 24.59 -22.22
C PRO A 738 22.57 23.10 -22.50
N THR A 739 21.49 22.35 -22.40
CA THR A 739 21.48 20.92 -22.72
C THR A 739 21.99 20.73 -24.15
N PRO A 740 23.05 19.96 -24.39
CA PRO A 740 23.57 19.73 -25.72
C PRO A 740 22.59 18.90 -26.56
N GLU A 741 22.68 19.04 -27.87
CA GLU A 741 21.91 18.25 -28.83
C GLU A 741 22.55 16.88 -29.01
N LEU A 742 21.80 15.82 -28.63
CA LEU A 742 22.23 14.44 -28.77
C LEU A 742 21.41 13.67 -29.84
N VAL A 743 20.28 14.22 -30.25
CA VAL A 743 19.41 13.62 -31.28
C VAL A 743 20.17 13.50 -32.59
N GLY A 744 20.08 12.33 -33.23
CA GLY A 744 20.82 12.01 -34.46
C GLY A 744 22.26 11.53 -34.24
N LEU A 745 22.77 11.50 -33.00
CA LEU A 745 24.06 10.89 -32.68
C LEU A 745 23.89 9.41 -32.28
N THR A 746 24.96 8.64 -32.44
CA THR A 746 25.04 7.34 -31.77
C THR A 746 25.27 7.50 -30.29
N LEU A 747 24.90 6.51 -29.49
CA LEU A 747 25.10 6.54 -28.03
C LEU A 747 26.57 6.80 -27.64
N GLU A 748 27.52 6.20 -28.38
CA GLU A 748 28.96 6.37 -28.19
C GLU A 748 29.40 7.82 -28.47
N ASN A 749 28.93 8.41 -29.56
CA ASN A 749 29.23 9.80 -29.92
C ASN A 749 28.60 10.80 -28.94
N ALA A 750 27.39 10.52 -28.46
CA ALA A 750 26.73 11.32 -27.47
C ALA A 750 27.45 11.29 -26.12
N GLN A 751 27.94 10.13 -25.69
CA GLN A 751 28.76 10.00 -24.48
C GLN A 751 30.10 10.75 -24.62
N ALA A 752 30.77 10.61 -25.77
CA ALA A 752 32.02 11.34 -26.05
C ALA A 752 31.82 12.88 -26.02
N LEU A 753 30.72 13.35 -26.59
CA LEU A 753 30.37 14.79 -26.59
C LEU A 753 30.16 15.33 -25.17
N LEU A 754 29.49 14.53 -24.33
CA LEU A 754 29.25 14.88 -22.92
C LEU A 754 30.53 14.84 -22.07
N GLU A 755 31.44 13.90 -22.36
CA GLU A 755 32.78 13.85 -21.72
C GLU A 755 33.66 15.04 -22.13
N GLU A 756 33.66 15.43 -23.42
CA GLU A 756 34.41 16.56 -23.92
C GLU A 756 33.90 17.88 -23.33
N ALA A 757 32.60 17.98 -23.07
CA ALA A 757 32.03 19.15 -22.37
C ALA A 757 32.53 19.26 -20.92
N GLY A 758 33.11 18.21 -20.34
CA GLY A 758 33.84 18.21 -19.07
C GLY A 758 33.00 18.54 -17.82
N GLU A 759 31.68 18.55 -17.93
CA GLU A 759 30.76 19.06 -16.92
C GLU A 759 30.15 17.95 -16.02
N GLY A 760 30.60 16.69 -16.19
CA GLY A 760 30.14 15.54 -15.40
C GLY A 760 28.71 15.10 -15.71
N VAL A 761 28.13 15.59 -16.80
CA VAL A 761 26.81 15.14 -17.31
C VAL A 761 26.96 13.74 -17.88
N GLN A 762 25.98 12.87 -17.61
CA GLN A 762 26.01 11.47 -18.03
C GLN A 762 24.66 11.04 -18.61
N ILE A 763 24.69 10.22 -19.66
CA ILE A 763 23.50 9.47 -20.07
C ILE A 763 23.31 8.32 -19.07
N ARG A 764 22.21 8.36 -18.32
CA ARG A 764 21.91 7.34 -17.29
C ARG A 764 20.82 6.37 -17.65
N THR A 765 19.98 6.76 -18.59
CA THR A 765 18.87 5.90 -19.04
C THR A 765 18.87 5.91 -20.56
N VAL A 766 18.88 4.73 -21.12
CA VAL A 766 18.74 4.46 -22.56
C VAL A 766 17.46 3.65 -22.74
N VAL A 767 16.53 4.15 -23.54
CA VAL A 767 15.31 3.44 -23.91
C VAL A 767 15.42 3.02 -25.37
N GLU A 768 15.28 1.74 -25.64
CA GLU A 768 15.29 1.20 -26.99
C GLU A 768 13.89 1.30 -27.60
N VAL A 769 13.79 1.84 -28.81
CA VAL A 769 12.53 2.07 -29.51
C VAL A 769 12.62 1.52 -30.92
N GLU A 770 11.65 0.67 -31.33
CA GLU A 770 11.50 0.23 -32.70
C GLU A 770 11.10 1.42 -33.58
N ALA A 771 11.95 1.78 -34.54
CA ALA A 771 11.72 2.90 -35.44
C ALA A 771 11.94 2.49 -36.90
N SER A 772 10.86 2.22 -37.65
CA SER A 772 10.94 1.86 -39.06
C SER A 772 11.44 3.04 -39.90
N GLY A 773 12.55 2.86 -40.60
CA GLY A 773 13.15 3.84 -41.50
C GLY A 773 14.27 4.69 -40.92
N THR A 774 14.68 4.45 -39.67
CA THR A 774 15.81 5.11 -38.99
C THR A 774 16.95 4.13 -38.83
N GLU A 775 18.20 4.56 -38.96
CA GLU A 775 19.38 3.73 -38.73
C GLU A 775 19.42 3.27 -37.26
N PRO A 776 19.53 1.95 -36.97
CA PRO A 776 19.65 1.45 -35.62
C PRO A 776 20.84 2.06 -34.87
N GLY A 777 20.68 2.37 -33.58
CA GLY A 777 21.72 2.95 -32.73
C GLY A 777 21.74 4.46 -32.68
N LEU A 778 20.89 5.17 -33.44
CA LEU A 778 20.76 6.63 -33.38
C LEU A 778 19.81 7.05 -32.25
N ILE A 779 20.15 8.14 -31.57
CA ILE A 779 19.29 8.78 -30.57
C ILE A 779 18.14 9.49 -31.30
N LEU A 780 16.94 9.10 -30.99
CA LEU A 780 15.68 9.64 -31.55
C LEU A 780 15.14 10.80 -30.72
N ALA A 781 15.31 10.74 -29.40
CA ALA A 781 14.83 11.74 -28.47
C ALA A 781 15.72 11.82 -27.24
N GLN A 782 15.71 12.94 -26.56
CA GLN A 782 16.47 13.21 -25.34
C GLN A 782 15.66 14.00 -24.32
N SER A 783 15.98 13.77 -23.02
CA SER A 783 15.48 14.60 -21.93
C SER A 783 16.61 14.88 -20.92
N PRO A 784 16.85 16.12 -20.53
CA PRO A 784 16.15 17.36 -20.92
C PRO A 784 16.29 17.73 -22.41
N ALA A 785 15.37 18.53 -22.91
CA ALA A 785 15.38 18.99 -24.30
C ALA A 785 16.60 19.91 -24.59
N VAL A 786 17.00 19.98 -25.88
CA VAL A 786 18.13 20.83 -26.33
C VAL A 786 17.92 22.28 -25.87
N GLY A 787 18.98 22.92 -25.39
CA GLY A 787 18.95 24.33 -24.96
C GLY A 787 18.34 24.57 -23.57
N THR A 788 17.66 23.58 -22.95
CA THR A 788 17.18 23.73 -21.59
C THR A 788 18.34 23.72 -20.59
N SER A 789 18.10 24.25 -19.38
CA SER A 789 19.14 24.32 -18.36
C SER A 789 19.46 22.95 -17.75
N LEU A 790 20.67 22.47 -17.95
CA LEU A 790 21.20 21.23 -17.36
C LEU A 790 22.28 21.60 -16.32
N LEU A 791 22.18 21.06 -15.12
CA LEU A 791 23.17 21.29 -14.07
C LEU A 791 24.38 20.39 -14.24
N ARG A 792 25.56 20.89 -13.80
CA ARG A 792 26.80 20.09 -13.71
C ARG A 792 26.53 18.77 -12.95
N GLY A 793 26.96 17.65 -13.53
CA GLY A 793 26.73 16.32 -12.95
C GLY A 793 25.30 15.81 -13.09
N GLY A 794 24.46 16.50 -13.86
CA GLY A 794 23.12 16.04 -14.19
C GLY A 794 23.12 14.76 -15.02
N SER A 795 21.96 14.16 -15.17
CA SER A 795 21.78 12.96 -16.00
C SER A 795 20.82 13.24 -17.15
N MET A 796 21.11 12.65 -18.28
CA MET A 796 20.27 12.68 -19.46
C MET A 796 19.65 11.30 -19.71
N LEU A 797 18.46 11.28 -20.27
CA LEU A 797 17.76 10.12 -20.75
C LEU A 797 17.62 10.24 -22.25
N VAL A 798 17.85 9.15 -22.98
CA VAL A 798 17.77 9.14 -24.46
C VAL A 798 16.97 7.93 -24.95
N GLU A 799 16.24 8.11 -26.05
CA GLU A 799 15.66 7.03 -26.84
C GLU A 799 16.59 6.69 -27.98
N VAL A 800 16.85 5.40 -28.18
CA VAL A 800 17.74 4.90 -29.25
C VAL A 800 16.96 3.99 -30.16
N ALA A 801 17.09 4.20 -31.47
CA ALA A 801 16.49 3.34 -32.48
C ALA A 801 17.05 1.92 -32.40
N VAL A 802 16.18 0.91 -32.38
CA VAL A 802 16.54 -0.49 -32.56
C VAL A 802 15.85 -1.05 -33.81
N GLU A 803 16.33 -2.21 -34.33
CA GLU A 803 15.77 -2.85 -35.52
C GLU A 803 14.32 -3.29 -35.36
#